data_a827408658818eb01ff84a645218bb19
#
_entry.id   a827408658818eb01ff84a645218bb19
#
_cell.length_a   1.000
_cell.length_b   1.000
_cell.length_c   1.000
_cell.angle_alpha   90.00
_cell.angle_beta   90.00
_cell.angle_gamma   90.00
#
_symmetry.space_group_name_H-M   'P 1'
#
loop_
_entity.id
_entity.type
_entity.pdbx_description
1 polymer ?
#
loop_
_entity_poly.entity_id
_entity_poly.type
_entity_poly.pdbx_seq_one_letter_code
_entity_poly.pdbx_strand_id
1 'polypeptide(L)'
;MKALNVGSLGGLHYELYDLSPARRIVPGILQKSEGQTAFLDLNGVFWMRLLGQEHVTRLVEELTSALDPYAKISNSFRAAVQEPDRFLARVREAELGIFEQEQSAQSLYGHLETLAIVCDIHSYLHGGGFTLTIQEGYNLDGFSSVQMIQDCLVERRNPYLPFLEEYAWPALLEFQPDLVWLNGRLTLANMAVARFVRRRFPQAKIVWAGEGSEYYATNKITDYLQHNTPLFEVIDAIVLFDYENTRDRLTACMEHGDSWAEVNNLMYAQRTAGGALQINQTLYARYGPGNAPEVILRTQDGPGPWRVSPRELANVHLFPDKTCFWRRCTFCGINGKYPKPLCTTPADGLWPTAEALTCLEELERQGIRYFWSIDEAIPVETLTALAQGLSGRGSALIWQARSRISAKFLEPGVAQTLAQGGLRELRLGLESASLRVLSQMNKFEADFSLRLVEDIVAAFWKVGVKVHFPMIVGFPTETADDRQKTYSFLAYLRGHYDNFSFNINVFAMDVSSSLFANWYTSGVSGVSFPCAPQYFLGNLLDWECAEEPFDEENLRIERDQFMREMLYPWMPSETLISPHILYRLLETTRNTLLQPLPDRSPPEGTAYRLSGDVLCLTDTVDREGVFRYYSWRTHRSLTVTRDLAAFFVFAATPHTVPELERWLLTLNWVTEDSIEELLHEVMDTGFLEPVPTTKNRPIK
;
A
#
# COMPACT_ATOMS: atom_id res chain seq x y z
N MET A 1 22.79 11.99 26.17
CA MET A 1 21.35 11.64 26.09
C MET A 1 21.19 10.38 25.24
N LYS A 2 20.44 9.38 25.71
CA LYS A 2 20.18 8.13 24.98
C LYS A 2 18.96 8.29 24.09
N ALA A 3 19.16 8.34 22.79
CA ALA A 3 18.11 8.51 21.81
C ALA A 3 17.73 7.18 21.15
N LEU A 4 16.45 6.83 21.19
CA LEU A 4 15.89 5.63 20.57
C LEU A 4 15.06 6.02 19.36
N ASN A 5 15.39 5.47 18.21
CA ASN A 5 14.56 5.53 17.02
C ASN A 5 13.69 4.27 16.96
N VAL A 6 12.37 4.44 16.87
CA VAL A 6 11.43 3.34 16.71
C VAL A 6 10.98 3.32 15.25
N GLY A 7 11.15 2.18 14.60
CA GLY A 7 10.63 1.96 13.24
C GLY A 7 9.10 1.92 13.23
N SER A 8 8.53 2.12 12.06
CA SER A 8 7.08 1.97 11.88
C SER A 8 6.66 0.55 12.24
N LEU A 9 5.63 0.42 13.06
CA LEU A 9 4.96 -0.83 13.35
C LEU A 9 3.57 -0.77 12.69
N GLY A 10 3.26 -1.72 11.83
CA GLY A 10 2.03 -1.70 11.04
C GLY A 10 1.93 -2.87 10.08
N GLY A 11 1.56 -2.62 8.84
CA GLY A 11 1.34 -3.66 7.84
C GLY A 11 2.61 -4.40 7.40
N LEU A 12 2.42 -5.62 6.92
CA LEU A 12 3.48 -6.42 6.31
C LEU A 12 4.11 -5.71 5.11
N HIS A 13 3.32 -4.92 4.38
CA HIS A 13 3.82 -4.16 3.24
C HIS A 13 4.91 -3.15 3.61
N TYR A 14 4.98 -2.67 4.86
CA TYR A 14 6.09 -1.84 5.31
C TYR A 14 7.43 -2.59 5.27
N GLU A 15 7.42 -3.92 5.47
CA GLU A 15 8.60 -4.75 5.27
C GLU A 15 9.03 -4.79 3.81
N LEU A 16 8.05 -4.73 2.90
CA LEU A 16 8.28 -4.77 1.46
C LEU A 16 8.60 -3.40 0.87
N TYR A 17 8.14 -2.31 1.50
CA TYR A 17 8.18 -0.96 0.98
C TYR A 17 8.99 0.02 1.81
N ASP A 18 9.48 -0.33 2.98
CA ASP A 18 9.92 0.68 3.92
C ASP A 18 10.81 1.73 3.28
N LEU A 19 10.25 2.91 3.23
CA LEU A 19 10.84 4.11 2.69
C LEU A 19 11.50 4.95 3.78
N SER A 20 11.51 4.47 5.03
CA SER A 20 12.06 5.25 6.14
C SER A 20 13.58 5.29 6.10
N PRO A 21 14.20 6.48 6.12
CA PRO A 21 15.64 6.62 6.27
C PRO A 21 16.20 5.92 7.52
N ALA A 22 15.34 5.70 8.53
CA ALA A 22 15.70 5.01 9.78
C ALA A 22 15.98 3.51 9.59
N ARG A 23 15.52 2.91 8.49
CA ARG A 23 15.70 1.47 8.19
C ARG A 23 16.99 1.12 7.48
N ARG A 24 17.96 1.94 7.45
CA ARG A 24 19.28 1.60 6.87
C ARG A 24 20.03 0.51 7.63
N ILE A 25 19.35 -0.39 8.40
CA ILE A 25 20.06 -1.08 9.47
C ILE A 25 19.54 -2.52 9.69
N VAL A 26 20.38 -3.35 9.82
CA VAL A 26 21.12 -4.38 10.55
C VAL A 26 20.25 -5.29 11.47
N PRO A 27 20.53 -6.58 11.57
CA PRO A 27 19.71 -7.56 12.31
C PRO A 27 19.71 -7.37 13.83
N GLY A 28 18.52 -7.37 14.39
CA GLY A 28 18.30 -7.34 15.84
C GLY A 28 17.21 -6.36 16.25
N ILE A 29 16.44 -6.69 17.29
CA ILE A 29 15.35 -5.85 17.79
C ILE A 29 15.84 -4.47 18.19
N LEU A 30 17.01 -4.41 18.86
CA LEU A 30 17.65 -3.18 19.28
C LEU A 30 19.05 -3.11 18.73
N GLN A 31 19.29 -2.09 17.92
CA GLN A 31 20.58 -1.86 17.26
C GLN A 31 21.20 -0.62 17.81
N LYS A 32 22.36 -0.77 18.42
CA LYS A 32 23.16 0.34 18.95
C LYS A 32 24.05 0.85 17.82
N SER A 33 23.91 2.14 17.48
CA SER A 33 24.87 2.84 16.61
C SER A 33 26.03 3.40 17.46
N GLU A 34 27.02 3.95 16.79
CA GLU A 34 28.09 4.67 17.50
C GLU A 34 27.50 5.79 18.37
N GLY A 35 27.85 5.80 19.69
CA GLY A 35 27.32 6.75 20.63
C GLY A 35 26.14 6.24 21.47
N GLN A 36 25.22 7.15 21.80
CA GLN A 36 24.07 6.88 22.66
C GLN A 36 22.75 6.72 21.87
N THR A 37 22.83 6.46 20.58
CA THR A 37 21.66 6.27 19.71
C THR A 37 21.44 4.78 19.45
N ALA A 38 20.16 4.36 19.44
CA ALA A 38 19.78 3.03 19.06
C ALA A 38 18.54 3.07 18.16
N PHE A 39 18.34 2.00 17.40
CA PHE A 39 17.17 1.77 16.58
C PHE A 39 16.42 0.54 17.07
N LEU A 40 15.11 0.63 17.22
CA LEU A 40 14.22 -0.45 17.62
C LEU A 40 13.34 -0.82 16.42
N ASP A 41 13.64 -1.97 15.82
CA ASP A 41 12.82 -2.54 14.74
C ASP A 41 11.82 -3.55 15.33
N LEU A 42 10.57 -3.15 15.35
CA LEU A 42 9.49 -3.98 15.87
C LEU A 42 8.67 -4.66 14.79
N ASN A 43 8.62 -4.08 13.57
CA ASN A 43 7.69 -4.55 12.56
C ASN A 43 8.09 -5.92 12.01
N GLY A 44 9.35 -6.09 11.64
CA GLY A 44 9.86 -7.37 11.17
C GLY A 44 9.68 -8.48 12.20
N VAL A 45 10.00 -8.20 13.47
CA VAL A 45 9.83 -9.17 14.57
C VAL A 45 8.35 -9.49 14.81
N PHE A 46 7.47 -8.49 14.72
CA PHE A 46 6.02 -8.67 14.85
C PHE A 46 5.50 -9.65 13.80
N TRP A 47 5.80 -9.42 12.53
CA TRP A 47 5.35 -10.29 11.45
C TRP A 47 6.00 -11.67 11.47
N MET A 48 7.30 -11.77 11.76
CA MET A 48 7.98 -13.06 11.95
C MET A 48 7.34 -13.90 13.04
N ARG A 49 6.97 -13.28 14.18
CA ARG A 49 6.26 -13.98 15.24
C ARG A 49 4.88 -14.44 14.80
N LEU A 50 4.14 -13.53 14.18
CA LEU A 50 2.74 -13.73 13.80
C LEU A 50 2.59 -14.81 12.73
N LEU A 51 3.52 -14.88 11.79
CA LEU A 51 3.55 -15.87 10.71
C LEU A 51 4.39 -17.09 11.03
N GLY A 52 5.13 -17.07 12.14
CA GLY A 52 5.99 -18.18 12.55
C GLY A 52 5.22 -19.49 12.77
N GLN A 53 5.76 -20.61 12.29
CA GLN A 53 5.09 -21.89 12.22
C GLN A 53 4.47 -22.34 13.57
N GLU A 54 5.20 -22.18 14.69
CA GLU A 54 4.71 -22.54 16.03
C GLU A 54 3.47 -21.70 16.40
N HIS A 55 3.46 -20.42 16.06
CA HIS A 55 2.36 -19.54 16.36
C HIS A 55 1.13 -19.85 15.48
N VAL A 56 1.33 -20.06 14.18
CA VAL A 56 0.24 -20.41 13.25
C VAL A 56 -0.34 -21.79 13.60
N THR A 57 0.49 -22.75 14.04
CA THR A 57 0.00 -24.04 14.51
C THR A 57 -0.96 -23.87 15.68
N ARG A 58 -0.57 -23.12 16.72
CA ARG A 58 -1.46 -22.83 17.86
C ARG A 58 -2.73 -22.10 17.44
N LEU A 59 -2.62 -21.16 16.51
CA LEU A 59 -3.74 -20.41 15.97
C LEU A 59 -4.77 -21.32 15.30
N VAL A 60 -4.33 -22.31 14.52
CA VAL A 60 -5.20 -23.30 13.88
C VAL A 60 -5.82 -24.24 14.91
N GLU A 61 -5.09 -24.65 15.94
CA GLU A 61 -5.62 -25.45 17.06
C GLU A 61 -6.72 -24.68 17.83
N GLU A 62 -6.47 -23.40 18.12
CA GLU A 62 -7.45 -22.52 18.77
C GLU A 62 -8.69 -22.33 17.89
N LEU A 63 -8.51 -22.08 16.58
CA LEU A 63 -9.60 -22.00 15.63
C LEU A 63 -10.43 -23.28 15.62
N THR A 64 -9.78 -24.44 15.54
CA THR A 64 -10.46 -25.75 15.54
C THR A 64 -11.31 -25.94 16.79
N SER A 65 -10.83 -25.46 17.94
CA SER A 65 -11.51 -25.57 19.22
C SER A 65 -12.65 -24.54 19.38
N ALA A 66 -12.48 -23.36 18.80
CA ALA A 66 -13.44 -22.24 18.92
C ALA A 66 -14.53 -22.25 17.84
N LEU A 67 -14.36 -23.09 16.80
CA LEU A 67 -15.21 -23.07 15.63
C LEU A 67 -16.58 -23.66 15.97
N ASP A 68 -17.61 -22.80 15.90
CA ASP A 68 -18.99 -23.29 15.91
C ASP A 68 -19.26 -23.95 14.54
N PRO A 69 -19.69 -25.23 14.49
CA PRO A 69 -20.04 -25.89 13.23
C PRO A 69 -21.08 -25.15 12.40
N TYR A 70 -21.90 -24.30 13.03
CA TYR A 70 -22.93 -23.51 12.40
C TYR A 70 -22.49 -22.05 12.09
N ALA A 71 -21.27 -21.67 12.46
CA ALA A 71 -20.80 -20.32 12.19
C ALA A 71 -20.67 -20.07 10.68
N LYS A 72 -21.07 -18.88 10.25
CA LYS A 72 -20.79 -18.42 8.89
C LYS A 72 -19.31 -18.03 8.78
N ILE A 73 -18.45 -19.01 8.55
CA ILE A 73 -17.02 -18.80 8.32
C ILE A 73 -16.68 -18.97 6.84
N SER A 74 -15.56 -18.38 6.45
CA SER A 74 -15.04 -18.51 5.08
C SER A 74 -14.65 -19.96 4.75
N ASN A 75 -14.68 -20.31 3.48
CA ASN A 75 -14.23 -21.64 3.02
C ASN A 75 -12.73 -21.84 3.25
N SER A 76 -11.93 -20.78 3.26
CA SER A 76 -10.50 -20.82 3.61
C SER A 76 -10.26 -21.25 5.07
N PHE A 77 -11.07 -20.77 6.02
CA PHE A 77 -10.99 -21.23 7.42
C PHE A 77 -11.33 -22.70 7.55
N ARG A 78 -12.39 -23.14 6.84
CA ARG A 78 -12.76 -24.57 6.83
C ARG A 78 -11.65 -25.44 6.27
N ALA A 79 -11.01 -24.99 5.19
CA ALA A 79 -9.88 -25.69 4.59
C ALA A 79 -8.68 -25.73 5.55
N ALA A 80 -8.37 -24.64 6.25
CA ALA A 80 -7.27 -24.59 7.22
C ALA A 80 -7.48 -25.56 8.40
N VAL A 81 -8.71 -25.70 8.88
CA VAL A 81 -9.07 -26.65 9.94
C VAL A 81 -9.08 -28.09 9.43
N GLN A 82 -9.53 -28.32 8.21
CA GLN A 82 -9.63 -29.67 7.63
C GLN A 82 -8.27 -30.24 7.21
N GLU A 83 -7.36 -29.39 6.69
CA GLU A 83 -6.01 -29.77 6.28
C GLU A 83 -4.93 -28.91 6.95
N PRO A 84 -4.77 -28.96 8.27
CA PRO A 84 -3.89 -28.06 9.02
C PRO A 84 -2.42 -28.15 8.56
N ASP A 85 -1.91 -29.35 8.33
CA ASP A 85 -0.53 -29.54 7.88
C ASP A 85 -0.29 -28.91 6.50
N ARG A 86 -1.28 -28.98 5.61
CA ARG A 86 -1.21 -28.37 4.29
C ARG A 86 -1.29 -26.86 4.37
N PHE A 87 -2.15 -26.33 5.20
CA PHE A 87 -2.21 -24.89 5.45
C PHE A 87 -0.89 -24.36 5.99
N LEU A 88 -0.31 -25.02 6.99
CA LEU A 88 1.00 -24.66 7.57
C LEU A 88 2.12 -24.70 6.52
N ALA A 89 2.13 -25.71 5.64
CA ALA A 89 3.10 -25.79 4.55
C ALA A 89 2.94 -24.59 3.58
N ARG A 90 1.70 -24.20 3.26
CA ARG A 90 1.41 -23.03 2.40
C ARG A 90 1.79 -21.72 3.05
N VAL A 91 1.55 -21.55 4.34
CA VAL A 91 2.00 -20.36 5.08
C VAL A 91 3.51 -20.22 5.01
N ARG A 92 4.24 -21.31 5.21
CA ARG A 92 5.70 -21.30 5.10
C ARG A 92 6.20 -21.00 3.68
N GLU A 93 5.56 -21.56 2.67
CA GLU A 93 5.85 -21.26 1.26
C GLU A 93 5.59 -19.77 0.96
N ALA A 94 4.47 -19.23 1.43
CA ALA A 94 4.12 -17.85 1.27
C ALA A 94 5.08 -16.89 1.99
N GLU A 95 5.47 -17.25 3.23
CA GLU A 95 6.45 -16.49 4.02
C GLU A 95 7.78 -16.31 3.27
N LEU A 96 8.23 -17.34 2.56
CA LEU A 96 9.46 -17.28 1.77
C LEU A 96 9.20 -16.62 0.40
N GLY A 97 8.10 -16.99 -0.26
CA GLY A 97 7.81 -16.64 -1.64
C GLY A 97 7.50 -15.15 -1.85
N ILE A 98 6.91 -14.45 -0.88
CA ILE A 98 6.59 -13.02 -1.04
C ILE A 98 7.83 -12.15 -1.26
N PHE A 99 9.03 -12.66 -0.91
CA PHE A 99 10.30 -11.95 -1.08
C PHE A 99 11.09 -12.40 -2.31
N GLU A 100 10.58 -13.35 -3.09
CA GLU A 100 11.21 -13.76 -4.33
C GLU A 100 11.14 -12.65 -5.38
N GLN A 101 12.25 -12.40 -6.06
CA GLN A 101 12.39 -11.27 -6.97
C GLN A 101 11.71 -11.50 -8.33
N GLU A 102 11.58 -12.76 -8.74
CA GLU A 102 11.09 -13.14 -10.08
C GLU A 102 9.83 -14.00 -9.95
N GLN A 103 8.76 -13.41 -9.46
CA GLN A 103 7.47 -14.08 -9.39
C GLN A 103 6.41 -13.39 -10.24
N SER A 104 5.45 -14.16 -10.73
CA SER A 104 4.30 -13.61 -11.42
C SER A 104 3.37 -12.88 -10.45
N ALA A 105 2.55 -11.95 -10.98
CA ALA A 105 1.51 -11.30 -10.18
C ALA A 105 0.57 -12.32 -9.52
N GLN A 106 0.25 -13.41 -10.20
CA GLN A 106 -0.59 -14.48 -9.69
C GLN A 106 0.07 -15.27 -8.55
N SER A 107 1.39 -15.52 -8.63
CA SER A 107 2.14 -16.18 -7.55
C SER A 107 2.20 -15.30 -6.30
N LEU A 108 2.54 -14.01 -6.48
CA LEU A 108 2.55 -13.04 -5.37
C LEU A 108 1.17 -12.93 -4.71
N TYR A 109 0.10 -12.86 -5.51
CA TYR A 109 -1.26 -12.86 -4.99
C TYR A 109 -1.54 -14.10 -4.12
N GLY A 110 -1.22 -15.31 -4.61
CA GLY A 110 -1.43 -16.55 -3.86
C GLY A 110 -0.71 -16.57 -2.51
N HIS A 111 0.52 -16.05 -2.46
CA HIS A 111 1.25 -15.92 -1.20
C HIS A 111 0.60 -14.92 -0.25
N LEU A 112 0.25 -13.74 -0.75
CA LEU A 112 -0.39 -12.69 0.05
C LEU A 112 -1.77 -13.13 0.57
N GLU A 113 -2.56 -13.83 -0.24
CA GLU A 113 -3.86 -14.35 0.14
C GLU A 113 -3.73 -15.41 1.25
N THR A 114 -2.73 -16.29 1.15
CA THR A 114 -2.43 -17.26 2.21
C THR A 114 -2.10 -16.56 3.54
N LEU A 115 -1.31 -15.49 3.50
CA LEU A 115 -0.99 -14.72 4.70
C LEU A 115 -2.18 -13.89 5.22
N ALA A 116 -3.04 -13.42 4.32
CA ALA A 116 -4.27 -12.74 4.70
C ALA A 116 -5.23 -13.67 5.46
N ILE A 117 -5.30 -14.96 5.08
CA ILE A 117 -6.06 -15.97 5.84
C ILE A 117 -5.55 -16.09 7.28
N VAL A 118 -4.24 -16.05 7.51
CA VAL A 118 -3.68 -16.03 8.88
C VAL A 118 -4.16 -14.80 9.64
N CYS A 119 -4.13 -13.63 9.00
CA CYS A 119 -4.61 -12.39 9.61
C CYS A 119 -6.09 -12.44 9.96
N ASP A 120 -6.89 -13.01 9.08
CA ASP A 120 -8.33 -13.18 9.27
C ASP A 120 -8.66 -14.13 10.43
N ILE A 121 -7.93 -15.25 10.55
CA ILE A 121 -8.06 -16.19 11.68
C ILE A 121 -7.72 -15.45 12.99
N HIS A 122 -6.66 -14.64 12.98
CA HIS A 122 -6.32 -13.79 14.13
C HIS A 122 -7.43 -12.83 14.51
N SER A 123 -8.00 -12.13 13.53
CA SER A 123 -9.09 -11.18 13.74
C SER A 123 -10.31 -11.88 14.34
N TYR A 124 -10.64 -13.07 13.81
CA TYR A 124 -11.75 -13.87 14.29
C TYR A 124 -11.58 -14.32 15.75
N LEU A 125 -10.40 -14.82 16.10
CA LEU A 125 -10.10 -15.33 17.45
C LEU A 125 -9.92 -14.22 18.48
N HIS A 126 -9.32 -13.10 18.08
CA HIS A 126 -9.09 -11.97 18.98
C HIS A 126 -10.39 -11.23 19.31
N GLY A 127 -11.25 -11.02 18.33
CA GLY A 127 -12.53 -10.31 18.49
C GLY A 127 -12.38 -8.85 18.95
N GLY A 128 -13.43 -8.31 19.54
CA GLY A 128 -13.39 -6.98 20.19
C GLY A 128 -13.31 -5.79 19.25
N GLY A 129 -13.57 -5.98 17.94
CA GLY A 129 -13.54 -4.94 16.92
C GLY A 129 -12.15 -4.68 16.35
N PHE A 130 -11.15 -5.47 16.74
CA PHE A 130 -9.82 -5.40 16.13
C PHE A 130 -9.75 -6.30 14.90
N THR A 131 -9.32 -5.74 13.79
CA THR A 131 -9.03 -6.46 12.56
C THR A 131 -7.52 -6.42 12.29
N LEU A 132 -6.95 -7.57 11.95
CA LEU A 132 -5.57 -7.66 11.51
C LEU A 132 -5.55 -7.78 9.98
N THR A 133 -4.79 -6.94 9.33
CA THR A 133 -4.60 -6.99 7.88
C THR A 133 -3.12 -6.96 7.52
N ILE A 134 -2.75 -7.56 6.41
CA ILE A 134 -1.38 -7.46 5.89
C ILE A 134 -0.99 -6.04 5.49
N GLN A 135 -1.95 -5.14 5.37
CA GLN A 135 -1.77 -3.76 4.93
C GLN A 135 -1.41 -2.81 6.05
N GLU A 136 -2.08 -2.95 7.19
CA GLU A 136 -2.01 -1.95 8.27
C GLU A 136 -1.62 -2.56 9.61
N GLY A 137 -1.50 -3.90 9.68
CA GLY A 137 -1.39 -4.58 10.96
C GLY A 137 -2.75 -4.62 11.66
N TYR A 138 -2.77 -4.53 12.97
CA TYR A 138 -4.02 -4.40 13.71
C TYR A 138 -4.61 -3.01 13.56
N ASN A 139 -5.88 -2.97 13.24
CA ASN A 139 -6.70 -1.77 13.16
C ASN A 139 -7.99 -1.95 13.97
N LEU A 140 -8.71 -0.87 14.18
CA LEU A 140 -9.98 -0.86 14.90
C LEU A 140 -11.04 -0.18 14.03
N ASP A 141 -12.17 -0.83 13.81
CA ASP A 141 -13.27 -0.29 13.03
C ASP A 141 -13.86 0.98 13.70
N GLY A 142 -14.16 1.98 12.88
CA GLY A 142 -14.70 3.27 13.37
C GLY A 142 -13.70 4.12 14.16
N PHE A 143 -12.44 3.99 13.84
CA PHE A 143 -11.30 4.55 14.52
C PHE A 143 -11.29 6.09 14.57
N SER A 144 -11.14 6.64 15.78
CA SER A 144 -10.83 8.05 16.03
C SER A 144 -9.62 8.20 16.93
N SER A 145 -8.99 9.41 16.97
CA SER A 145 -7.85 9.66 17.83
C SER A 145 -8.12 9.39 19.31
N VAL A 146 -9.29 9.75 19.77
CA VAL A 146 -9.73 9.51 21.16
C VAL A 146 -9.87 8.03 21.41
N GLN A 147 -10.53 7.31 20.50
CA GLN A 147 -10.71 5.87 20.59
C GLN A 147 -9.36 5.14 20.57
N MET A 148 -8.44 5.50 19.66
CA MET A 148 -7.09 4.94 19.58
C MET A 148 -6.34 5.09 20.91
N ILE A 149 -6.37 6.27 21.49
CA ILE A 149 -5.69 6.51 22.77
C ILE A 149 -6.34 5.70 23.87
N GLN A 150 -7.67 5.65 23.90
CA GLN A 150 -8.42 4.86 24.88
C GLN A 150 -8.09 3.37 24.76
N ASP A 151 -8.04 2.83 23.54
CA ASP A 151 -7.71 1.42 23.31
C ASP A 151 -6.26 1.10 23.64
N CYS A 152 -5.35 2.04 23.42
CA CYS A 152 -3.98 1.92 23.91
C CYS A 152 -3.87 1.98 25.45
N LEU A 153 -4.89 2.51 26.12
CA LEU A 153 -4.97 2.52 27.59
C LEU A 153 -5.51 1.23 28.18
N VAL A 154 -6.37 0.50 27.43
CA VAL A 154 -7.01 -0.73 27.89
C VAL A 154 -6.09 -1.92 27.60
N GLU A 155 -5.15 -2.18 28.50
CA GLU A 155 -4.07 -3.17 28.36
C GLU A 155 -4.54 -4.56 27.97
N ARG A 156 -5.71 -4.99 28.38
CA ARG A 156 -6.20 -6.36 28.12
C ARG A 156 -6.76 -6.57 26.71
N ARG A 157 -6.98 -5.50 25.96
CA ARG A 157 -7.59 -5.56 24.62
C ARG A 157 -6.64 -5.24 23.47
N ASN A 158 -5.62 -4.42 23.72
CA ASN A 158 -4.70 -4.02 22.67
C ASN A 158 -3.76 -5.18 22.29
N PRO A 159 -3.86 -5.71 21.07
CA PRO A 159 -3.10 -6.88 20.64
C PRO A 159 -1.59 -6.64 20.56
N TYR A 160 -1.14 -5.39 20.47
CA TYR A 160 0.28 -5.07 20.47
C TYR A 160 0.93 -5.14 21.86
N LEU A 161 0.16 -4.99 22.92
CA LEU A 161 0.76 -4.92 24.28
C LEU A 161 1.46 -6.21 24.71
N PRO A 162 0.90 -7.42 24.52
CA PRO A 162 1.63 -8.66 24.81
C PRO A 162 2.92 -8.79 24.00
N PHE A 163 2.90 -8.38 22.74
CA PHE A 163 4.08 -8.36 21.90
C PHE A 163 5.14 -7.37 22.40
N LEU A 164 4.75 -6.16 22.79
CA LEU A 164 5.67 -5.16 23.34
C LEU A 164 6.28 -5.60 24.66
N GLU A 165 5.50 -6.29 25.53
CA GLU A 165 6.01 -6.86 26.77
C GLU A 165 7.08 -7.94 26.52
N GLU A 166 6.83 -8.81 25.55
CA GLU A 166 7.70 -9.94 25.26
C GLU A 166 8.98 -9.50 24.54
N TYR A 167 8.86 -8.64 23.52
CA TYR A 167 9.96 -8.32 22.61
C TYR A 167 10.59 -6.94 22.82
N ALA A 168 9.79 -5.91 23.09
CA ALA A 168 10.31 -4.56 23.24
C ALA A 168 10.83 -4.28 24.66
N TRP A 169 10.15 -4.78 25.68
CA TRP A 169 10.48 -4.48 27.07
C TRP A 169 11.91 -4.86 27.48
N PRO A 170 12.43 -6.07 27.20
CA PRO A 170 13.81 -6.42 27.57
C PRO A 170 14.84 -5.46 26.97
N ALA A 171 14.65 -5.10 25.69
CA ALA A 171 15.54 -4.18 24.99
C ALA A 171 15.46 -2.74 25.55
N LEU A 172 14.26 -2.26 25.84
CA LEU A 172 14.04 -0.94 26.42
C LEU A 172 14.55 -0.84 27.85
N LEU A 173 14.40 -1.88 28.64
CA LEU A 173 14.92 -1.94 30.01
C LEU A 173 16.45 -1.85 30.04
N GLU A 174 17.12 -2.49 29.11
CA GLU A 174 18.58 -2.41 28.97
C GLU A 174 19.02 -1.03 28.49
N PHE A 175 18.32 -0.47 27.49
CA PHE A 175 18.71 0.79 26.86
C PHE A 175 18.37 2.01 27.72
N GLN A 176 17.19 2.05 28.34
CA GLN A 176 16.68 3.17 29.15
C GLN A 176 16.74 4.50 28.38
N PRO A 177 15.82 4.73 27.40
CA PRO A 177 15.87 5.92 26.55
C PRO A 177 15.50 7.20 27.29
N ASP A 178 16.23 8.28 27.01
CA ASP A 178 15.88 9.65 27.42
C ASP A 178 14.97 10.32 26.38
N LEU A 179 15.14 9.95 25.10
CA LEU A 179 14.41 10.46 23.96
C LEU A 179 13.98 9.31 23.04
N VAL A 180 12.73 9.31 22.63
CA VAL A 180 12.16 8.31 21.70
C VAL A 180 11.60 9.01 20.47
N TRP A 181 12.12 8.65 19.31
CA TRP A 181 11.64 9.09 18.02
C TRP A 181 10.68 8.05 17.45
N LEU A 182 9.40 8.42 17.27
CA LEU A 182 8.43 7.64 16.55
C LEU A 182 8.51 8.01 15.07
N ASN A 183 8.86 7.06 14.22
CA ASN A 183 8.96 7.26 12.77
C ASN A 183 7.72 6.74 12.06
N GLY A 184 7.47 7.24 10.83
CA GLY A 184 6.37 6.82 9.98
C GLY A 184 5.02 7.43 10.35
N ARG A 185 3.94 6.79 9.87
CA ARG A 185 2.57 7.25 10.13
C ARG A 185 2.17 6.99 11.57
N LEU A 186 1.29 7.84 12.08
CA LEU A 186 0.69 7.63 13.40
C LEU A 186 -0.41 6.56 13.27
N THR A 187 -0.13 5.37 13.76
CA THR A 187 -1.00 4.20 13.73
C THR A 187 -1.35 3.75 15.15
N LEU A 188 -2.34 2.85 15.27
CA LEU A 188 -2.65 2.20 16.56
C LEU A 188 -1.39 1.58 17.19
N ALA A 189 -0.54 0.96 16.37
CA ALA A 189 0.71 0.37 16.81
C ALA A 189 1.69 1.40 17.38
N ASN A 190 1.93 2.51 16.67
CA ASN A 190 2.83 3.56 17.13
C ASN A 190 2.33 4.23 18.41
N MET A 191 1.02 4.39 18.54
CA MET A 191 0.41 4.89 19.78
C MET A 191 0.53 3.89 20.92
N ALA A 192 0.42 2.59 20.66
CA ALA A 192 0.67 1.55 21.66
C ALA A 192 2.11 1.60 22.16
N VAL A 193 3.09 1.75 21.25
CA VAL A 193 4.50 1.92 21.61
C VAL A 193 4.72 3.19 22.44
N ALA A 194 4.18 4.33 22.02
CA ALA A 194 4.30 5.60 22.74
C ALA A 194 3.72 5.47 24.15
N ARG A 195 2.56 4.87 24.30
CA ARG A 195 1.91 4.64 25.59
C ARG A 195 2.71 3.68 26.47
N PHE A 196 3.22 2.61 25.87
CA PHE A 196 4.05 1.61 26.54
C PHE A 196 5.32 2.27 27.14
N VAL A 197 6.00 3.09 26.33
CA VAL A 197 7.18 3.85 26.75
C VAL A 197 6.81 4.88 27.84
N ARG A 198 5.77 5.68 27.64
CA ARG A 198 5.34 6.71 28.61
C ARG A 198 5.08 6.14 29.99
N ARG A 199 4.49 4.96 30.09
CA ARG A 199 4.21 4.30 31.38
C ARG A 199 5.47 3.83 32.09
N ARG A 200 6.48 3.35 31.35
CA ARG A 200 7.70 2.74 31.91
C ARG A 200 8.83 3.73 32.09
N PHE A 201 8.88 4.73 31.24
CA PHE A 201 9.88 5.80 31.25
C PHE A 201 9.20 7.17 31.25
N PRO A 202 8.52 7.57 32.35
CA PRO A 202 7.71 8.80 32.37
C PRO A 202 8.50 10.08 32.10
N GLN A 203 9.83 10.04 32.30
CA GLN A 203 10.72 11.17 32.02
C GLN A 203 11.23 11.22 30.58
N ALA A 204 11.15 10.11 29.85
CA ALA A 204 11.57 10.07 28.46
C ALA A 204 10.71 10.99 27.61
N LYS A 205 11.34 11.73 26.71
CA LYS A 205 10.64 12.54 25.72
C LYS A 205 10.27 11.68 24.53
N ILE A 206 9.03 11.80 24.07
CA ILE A 206 8.49 11.05 22.94
C ILE A 206 8.13 12.04 21.84
N VAL A 207 8.79 11.94 20.70
CA VAL A 207 8.63 12.85 19.57
C VAL A 207 8.24 12.06 18.34
N TRP A 208 7.19 12.49 17.68
CA TRP A 208 6.79 11.96 16.39
C TRP A 208 7.47 12.75 15.27
N ALA A 209 8.25 12.07 14.43
CA ALA A 209 8.97 12.67 13.31
C ALA A 209 9.07 11.67 12.17
N GLY A 210 8.32 11.88 11.08
CA GLY A 210 8.38 10.97 9.94
C GLY A 210 7.25 11.20 8.97
N GLU A 211 7.07 10.27 8.04
CA GLU A 211 6.01 10.34 7.05
C GLU A 211 4.64 10.52 7.72
N GLY A 212 3.92 11.55 7.33
CA GLY A 212 2.61 11.89 7.87
C GLY A 212 2.62 12.95 8.97
N SER A 213 3.72 13.19 9.69
CA SER A 213 3.78 14.28 10.66
C SER A 213 3.62 15.66 10.01
N GLU A 214 4.09 15.79 8.78
CA GLU A 214 3.95 17.00 7.97
C GLU A 214 2.50 17.33 7.58
N TYR A 215 1.59 16.36 7.56
CA TYR A 215 0.16 16.62 7.30
C TYR A 215 -0.48 17.45 8.42
N TYR A 216 0.11 17.45 9.59
CA TYR A 216 -0.28 18.36 10.68
C TYR A 216 0.25 19.78 10.51
N ALA A 217 1.13 20.01 9.54
CA ALA A 217 1.78 21.27 9.28
C ALA A 217 0.89 22.36 8.66
N THR A 218 -0.41 22.13 8.46
CA THR A 218 -1.23 23.06 7.73
C THR A 218 -1.75 24.20 8.59
N ASN A 219 -1.26 25.39 8.36
CA ASN A 219 -1.70 26.63 8.99
C ASN A 219 -3.20 26.94 8.88
N LYS A 220 -3.95 26.18 8.06
CA LYS A 220 -5.38 26.41 7.83
C LYS A 220 -6.28 25.71 8.85
N ILE A 221 -5.73 24.81 9.66
CA ILE A 221 -6.50 23.96 10.57
C ILE A 221 -5.89 24.01 11.98
N THR A 222 -5.33 25.15 12.35
CA THR A 222 -4.71 25.36 13.66
C THR A 222 -5.66 25.00 14.81
N ASP A 223 -6.94 25.32 14.67
CA ASP A 223 -7.97 24.95 15.66
C ASP A 223 -8.16 23.44 15.75
N TYR A 224 -8.08 22.72 14.65
CA TYR A 224 -8.16 21.26 14.59
C TYR A 224 -7.04 20.60 15.40
N LEU A 225 -5.82 21.05 15.18
CA LEU A 225 -4.62 20.50 15.86
C LEU A 225 -4.57 20.87 17.35
N GLN A 226 -5.02 22.07 17.71
CA GLN A 226 -5.07 22.52 19.09
C GLN A 226 -6.07 21.72 19.93
N HIS A 227 -7.11 21.17 19.33
CA HIS A 227 -8.10 20.32 20.02
C HIS A 227 -7.65 18.86 20.19
N ASN A 228 -6.54 18.45 19.57
CA ASN A 228 -6.02 17.08 19.68
C ASN A 228 -5.18 16.88 20.96
N THR A 229 -5.63 17.48 22.06
CA THR A 229 -5.00 17.39 23.37
C THR A 229 -4.67 15.95 23.82
N PRO A 230 -5.55 14.94 23.59
CA PRO A 230 -5.25 13.56 23.98
C PRO A 230 -3.97 12.99 23.37
N LEU A 231 -3.60 13.38 22.16
CA LEU A 231 -2.34 12.97 21.53
C LEU A 231 -1.14 13.41 22.38
N PHE A 232 -1.17 14.65 22.85
CA PHE A 232 -0.08 15.24 23.65
C PHE A 232 -0.05 14.79 25.11
N GLU A 233 -1.00 13.97 25.55
CA GLU A 233 -0.85 13.22 26.79
C GLU A 233 0.14 12.05 26.66
N VAL A 234 0.34 11.57 25.43
CA VAL A 234 1.18 10.42 25.12
C VAL A 234 2.51 10.83 24.54
N ILE A 235 2.51 11.77 23.58
CA ILE A 235 3.74 12.32 22.96
C ILE A 235 4.03 13.73 23.48
N ASP A 236 5.28 14.18 23.38
CA ASP A 236 5.69 15.53 23.80
C ASP A 236 5.73 16.52 22.63
N ALA A 237 6.08 16.05 21.43
CA ALA A 237 6.18 16.91 20.25
C ALA A 237 5.97 16.16 18.93
N ILE A 238 5.67 16.95 17.89
CA ILE A 238 5.59 16.55 16.47
C ILE A 238 6.56 17.41 15.70
N VAL A 239 7.41 16.80 14.87
CA VAL A 239 8.23 17.50 13.88
C VAL A 239 7.40 17.70 12.62
N LEU A 240 7.26 18.96 12.19
CA LEU A 240 6.35 19.33 11.10
C LEU A 240 7.04 19.51 9.74
N PHE A 241 8.35 19.73 9.74
CA PHE A 241 9.09 20.03 8.51
C PHE A 241 10.61 19.87 8.73
N ASP A 242 11.38 19.63 7.64
CA ASP A 242 12.85 19.52 7.64
C ASP A 242 13.36 18.55 8.72
N TYR A 243 12.86 17.30 8.64
CA TYR A 243 12.92 16.31 9.74
C TYR A 243 14.31 16.08 10.29
N GLU A 244 15.29 15.78 9.44
CA GLU A 244 16.63 15.41 9.88
C GLU A 244 17.30 16.58 10.62
N ASN A 245 17.29 17.74 9.98
CA ASN A 245 17.89 18.94 10.59
C ASN A 245 17.14 19.40 11.85
N THR A 246 15.80 19.29 11.85
CA THR A 246 14.99 19.63 13.03
C THR A 246 15.25 18.64 14.17
N ARG A 247 15.41 17.34 13.88
CA ARG A 247 15.76 16.31 14.86
C ARG A 247 17.11 16.61 15.51
N ASP A 248 18.12 16.95 14.69
CA ASP A 248 19.45 17.32 15.20
C ASP A 248 19.39 18.54 16.09
N ARG A 249 18.64 19.57 15.68
CA ARG A 249 18.44 20.80 16.47
C ARG A 249 17.71 20.52 17.78
N LEU A 250 16.65 19.72 17.74
CA LEU A 250 15.91 19.37 18.94
C LEU A 250 16.76 18.51 19.90
N THR A 251 17.54 17.58 19.36
CA THR A 251 18.47 16.78 20.14
C THR A 251 19.51 17.67 20.87
N ALA A 252 20.13 18.57 20.12
CA ALA A 252 21.10 19.52 20.70
C ALA A 252 20.45 20.45 21.75
N CYS A 253 19.25 20.97 21.48
CA CYS A 253 18.48 21.79 22.41
C CYS A 253 18.22 21.04 23.74
N MET A 254 17.83 19.76 23.65
CA MET A 254 17.61 18.93 24.86
C MET A 254 18.90 18.66 25.63
N GLU A 255 20.03 18.42 24.94
CA GLU A 255 21.33 18.19 25.58
C GLU A 255 21.85 19.42 26.35
N HIS A 256 21.56 20.62 25.81
CA HIS A 256 21.93 21.88 26.47
C HIS A 256 20.91 22.34 27.51
N GLY A 257 19.71 21.75 27.52
CA GLY A 257 18.62 22.18 28.41
C GLY A 257 17.94 23.48 27.99
N ASP A 258 18.03 23.79 26.67
CA ASP A 258 17.45 24.99 26.09
C ASP A 258 15.92 24.82 25.89
N SER A 259 15.23 25.92 25.57
CA SER A 259 13.80 25.91 25.35
C SER A 259 13.44 25.38 23.96
N TRP A 260 12.48 24.46 23.86
CA TRP A 260 11.96 23.97 22.57
C TRP A 260 11.32 25.07 21.70
N ALA A 261 10.97 26.21 22.31
CA ALA A 261 10.50 27.40 21.58
C ALA A 261 11.55 27.96 20.60
N GLU A 262 12.82 27.62 20.78
CA GLU A 262 13.93 28.06 19.94
C GLU A 262 14.17 27.13 18.75
N VAL A 263 13.52 25.97 18.74
CA VAL A 263 13.59 25.00 17.63
C VAL A 263 12.40 25.21 16.69
N ASN A 264 12.66 25.62 15.46
CA ASN A 264 11.62 25.76 14.44
C ASN A 264 11.04 24.40 14.02
N ASN A 265 9.93 24.40 13.31
CA ASN A 265 9.26 23.22 12.74
C ASN A 265 8.68 22.26 13.78
N LEU A 266 8.39 22.72 14.99
CA LEU A 266 7.81 21.92 16.06
C LEU A 266 6.38 22.31 16.39
N MET A 267 5.57 21.31 16.68
CA MET A 267 4.39 21.43 17.53
C MET A 267 4.65 20.65 18.81
N TYR A 268 4.54 21.25 19.98
CA TYR A 268 4.89 20.62 21.24
C TYR A 268 3.97 21.02 22.38
N ALA A 269 3.87 20.12 23.34
CA ALA A 269 3.06 20.34 24.52
C ALA A 269 3.92 20.80 25.71
N GLN A 270 3.41 21.80 26.44
CA GLN A 270 3.97 22.29 27.67
C GLN A 270 2.91 22.35 28.76
N ARG A 271 3.25 21.91 29.97
CA ARG A 271 2.34 22.07 31.11
C ARG A 271 2.50 23.47 31.73
N THR A 272 1.38 24.17 31.85
CA THR A 272 1.36 25.46 32.57
C THR A 272 1.59 25.25 34.06
N ALA A 273 1.88 26.31 34.79
CA ALA A 273 2.02 26.29 36.25
C ALA A 273 0.75 25.73 36.97
N GLY A 274 -0.41 25.85 36.34
CA GLY A 274 -1.68 25.28 36.82
C GLY A 274 -1.93 23.83 36.42
N GLY A 275 -0.96 23.18 35.76
CA GLY A 275 -1.06 21.78 35.29
C GLY A 275 -1.82 21.56 33.96
N ALA A 276 -2.42 22.59 33.41
CA ALA A 276 -3.10 22.48 32.11
C ALA A 276 -2.08 22.30 30.98
N LEU A 277 -2.45 21.50 29.98
CA LEU A 277 -1.65 21.26 28.79
C LEU A 277 -1.85 22.42 27.80
N GLN A 278 -0.77 23.04 27.40
CA GLN A 278 -0.73 24.07 26.35
C GLN A 278 0.04 23.54 25.16
N ILE A 279 -0.56 23.59 23.98
CA ILE A 279 0.07 23.20 22.72
C ILE A 279 0.65 24.46 22.08
N ASN A 280 1.93 24.42 21.74
CA ASN A 280 2.66 25.50 21.11
C ASN A 280 3.15 25.04 19.73
N GLN A 281 3.20 25.96 18.78
CA GLN A 281 3.78 25.73 17.46
C GLN A 281 4.85 26.79 17.18
N THR A 282 6.01 26.36 16.71
CA THR A 282 7.09 27.24 16.29
C THR A 282 7.00 27.59 14.80
N LEU A 283 7.80 28.54 14.36
CA LEU A 283 7.84 28.95 12.96
C LEU A 283 8.43 27.85 12.08
N TYR A 284 7.99 27.84 10.83
CA TYR A 284 8.62 26.99 9.82
C TYR A 284 9.92 27.63 9.34
N ALA A 285 10.99 26.84 9.33
CA ALA A 285 12.27 27.26 8.79
C ALA A 285 13.01 26.06 8.18
N ARG A 286 13.84 26.33 7.20
CA ARG A 286 14.78 25.36 6.66
C ARG A 286 16.14 25.56 7.29
N TYR A 287 16.75 24.50 7.80
CA TYR A 287 18.04 24.55 8.45
C TYR A 287 19.22 24.12 7.56
N GLY A 288 18.96 23.30 6.56
CA GLY A 288 19.98 22.78 5.65
C GLY A 288 19.96 23.39 4.24
N PRO A 289 20.97 23.12 3.40
CA PRO A 289 20.92 23.44 1.97
C PRO A 289 19.81 22.62 1.32
N GLY A 290 18.73 23.27 1.00
CA GLY A 290 17.46 22.65 0.74
C GLY A 290 17.27 21.98 -0.62
N ASN A 291 18.28 21.40 -1.30
CA ASN A 291 18.10 20.79 -2.61
C ASN A 291 18.87 19.45 -2.79
N ALA A 292 19.54 18.95 -1.77
CA ALA A 292 20.20 17.64 -1.90
C ALA A 292 19.14 16.55 -2.09
N PRO A 293 19.28 15.68 -3.09
CA PRO A 293 18.40 14.53 -3.26
C PRO A 293 18.37 13.66 -2.01
N GLU A 294 17.19 13.27 -1.60
CA GLU A 294 17.00 12.31 -0.51
C GLU A 294 16.92 10.90 -1.09
N VAL A 295 17.82 10.02 -0.64
CA VAL A 295 17.88 8.63 -1.09
C VAL A 295 17.38 7.73 0.02
N ILE A 296 16.38 6.96 -0.30
CA ILE A 296 15.82 5.95 0.59
C ILE A 296 16.22 4.59 0.03
N LEU A 297 17.33 4.06 0.56
CA LEU A 297 17.79 2.72 0.20
C LEU A 297 17.05 1.69 1.06
N ARG A 298 16.56 0.65 0.41
CA ARG A 298 16.12 -0.55 1.11
C ARG A 298 17.33 -1.39 1.45
N THR A 299 17.56 -1.68 2.73
CA THR A 299 18.66 -2.51 3.16
C THR A 299 18.30 -3.99 3.08
N GLN A 300 19.30 -4.81 2.71
CA GLN A 300 19.15 -6.25 2.53
C GLN A 300 19.28 -7.08 3.81
N ASP A 301 19.61 -6.47 4.91
CA ASP A 301 20.08 -7.17 6.11
C ASP A 301 19.04 -7.11 7.24
N GLY A 302 17.78 -7.48 6.93
CA GLY A 302 16.75 -7.71 7.96
C GLY A 302 16.99 -9.03 8.72
N PRO A 303 16.48 -9.16 9.96
CA PRO A 303 16.56 -10.42 10.71
C PRO A 303 15.69 -11.50 10.07
N GLY A 304 16.23 -12.71 9.94
CA GLY A 304 15.49 -13.88 9.47
C GLY A 304 15.38 -14.02 7.95
N PRO A 305 14.37 -14.75 7.44
CA PRO A 305 14.17 -14.99 6.02
C PRO A 305 13.73 -13.75 5.25
N TRP A 306 13.37 -12.68 5.93
CA TRP A 306 12.91 -11.39 5.39
C TRP A 306 14.04 -10.60 4.73
N ARG A 307 14.63 -11.16 3.69
CA ARG A 307 15.62 -10.45 2.85
C ARG A 307 14.87 -9.55 1.88
N VAL A 308 14.62 -8.33 2.30
CA VAL A 308 13.88 -7.36 1.50
C VAL A 308 14.75 -6.80 0.38
N SER A 309 14.25 -6.92 -0.83
CA SER A 309 14.63 -6.25 -2.08
C SER A 309 16.08 -6.32 -2.55
N PRO A 310 16.31 -6.43 -3.85
CA PRO A 310 17.66 -6.42 -4.41
C PRO A 310 18.38 -5.11 -4.08
N ARG A 311 19.69 -5.19 -3.88
CA ARG A 311 20.61 -4.04 -3.78
C ARG A 311 20.55 -3.10 -4.98
N GLU A 312 19.66 -3.37 -5.91
CA GLU A 312 19.55 -2.72 -7.21
C GLU A 312 18.47 -1.63 -7.27
N LEU A 313 17.58 -1.54 -6.26
CA LEU A 313 16.46 -0.60 -6.26
C LEU A 313 16.63 0.49 -5.21
N ALA A 314 16.45 1.75 -5.60
CA ALA A 314 16.36 2.89 -4.69
C ALA A 314 15.06 3.66 -4.89
N ASN A 315 14.48 4.17 -3.82
CA ASN A 315 13.49 5.23 -3.87
C ASN A 315 14.22 6.56 -3.70
N VAL A 316 13.99 7.51 -4.57
CA VAL A 316 14.73 8.76 -4.59
C VAL A 316 13.78 9.93 -4.67
N HIS A 317 13.90 10.83 -3.72
CA HIS A 317 13.29 12.15 -3.80
C HIS A 317 14.32 13.09 -4.45
N LEU A 318 14.24 13.23 -5.76
CA LEU A 318 15.23 13.97 -6.55
C LEU A 318 15.18 15.47 -6.29
N PHE A 319 14.00 15.97 -5.96
CA PHE A 319 13.71 17.40 -5.80
C PHE A 319 12.92 17.67 -4.51
N PRO A 320 13.46 17.37 -3.32
CA PRO A 320 12.72 17.38 -2.06
C PRO A 320 12.09 18.75 -1.72
N ASP A 321 12.65 19.83 -2.23
CA ASP A 321 12.11 21.18 -2.04
C ASP A 321 11.06 21.59 -3.06
N LYS A 322 10.81 20.72 -4.04
CA LYS A 322 9.90 21.00 -5.13
C LYS A 322 8.65 20.14 -4.97
N THR A 323 7.60 20.75 -4.49
CA THR A 323 6.28 20.12 -4.48
C THR A 323 5.67 20.14 -5.87
N CYS A 324 4.45 19.59 -6.03
CA CYS A 324 3.72 19.69 -7.29
C CYS A 324 3.65 21.15 -7.78
N PHE A 325 4.13 21.42 -8.98
CA PHE A 325 4.18 22.77 -9.56
C PHE A 325 2.79 23.36 -9.87
N TRP A 326 1.75 22.51 -9.99
CA TRP A 326 0.39 22.98 -10.26
C TRP A 326 -0.29 23.62 -9.05
N ARG A 327 -0.33 22.95 -7.93
CA ARG A 327 -0.84 23.43 -6.64
C ARG A 327 -2.28 23.96 -6.64
N ARG A 328 -3.14 23.54 -7.57
CA ARG A 328 -4.51 24.04 -7.67
C ARG A 328 -5.57 22.97 -7.43
N CYS A 329 -5.20 21.68 -7.40
CA CYS A 329 -6.17 20.60 -7.18
C CYS A 329 -6.87 20.79 -5.84
N THR A 330 -8.21 20.80 -5.86
CA THR A 330 -9.01 21.09 -4.65
C THR A 330 -8.90 20.01 -3.59
N PHE A 331 -8.75 18.77 -4.00
CA PHE A 331 -8.72 17.58 -3.16
C PHE A 331 -7.33 17.26 -2.57
N CYS A 332 -6.28 17.85 -3.12
CA CYS A 332 -4.92 17.44 -2.84
C CYS A 332 -4.34 18.13 -1.61
N GLY A 333 -3.92 17.34 -0.63
CA GLY A 333 -3.29 17.82 0.59
C GLY A 333 -1.92 18.48 0.39
N ILE A 334 -1.20 18.13 -0.69
CA ILE A 334 0.12 18.72 -1.00
C ILE A 334 0.08 20.25 -1.11
N ASN A 335 -1.05 20.81 -1.51
CA ASN A 335 -1.24 22.26 -1.58
C ASN A 335 -1.16 22.96 -0.23
N GLY A 336 -1.50 22.24 0.83
CA GLY A 336 -1.45 22.72 2.21
C GLY A 336 -0.25 22.22 3.02
N LYS A 337 0.42 21.18 2.53
CA LYS A 337 1.48 20.46 3.24
C LYS A 337 2.69 21.32 3.60
N TYR A 338 3.08 22.24 2.72
CA TYR A 338 4.26 23.09 2.94
C TYR A 338 3.93 24.57 2.82
N PRO A 339 4.53 25.43 3.67
CA PRO A 339 4.41 26.86 3.55
C PRO A 339 4.88 27.35 2.17
N LYS A 340 4.07 28.17 1.52
CA LYS A 340 4.34 28.70 0.16
C LYS A 340 5.77 29.25 -0.05
N PRO A 341 6.39 29.96 0.92
CA PRO A 341 7.74 30.50 0.76
C PRO A 341 8.82 29.43 0.60
N LEU A 342 8.56 28.21 1.07
CA LEU A 342 9.55 27.12 1.06
C LEU A 342 9.54 26.29 -0.22
N CYS A 343 8.61 26.57 -1.13
CA CYS A 343 8.40 25.81 -2.35
C CYS A 343 8.39 26.73 -3.56
N THR A 344 9.54 26.92 -4.19
CA THR A 344 9.70 27.73 -5.37
C THR A 344 9.74 26.88 -6.63
N THR A 345 8.83 27.12 -7.58
CA THR A 345 8.93 26.59 -8.94
C THR A 345 9.51 27.68 -9.83
N PRO A 346 10.60 27.41 -10.57
CA PRO A 346 11.12 28.36 -11.54
C PRO A 346 10.06 28.74 -12.58
N ALA A 347 10.11 29.97 -13.06
CA ALA A 347 9.13 30.49 -14.03
C ALA A 347 9.16 29.75 -15.38
N ASP A 348 10.30 29.17 -15.74
CA ASP A 348 10.53 28.36 -16.95
C ASP A 348 10.12 26.88 -16.79
N GLY A 349 9.70 26.47 -15.59
CA GLY A 349 9.34 25.08 -15.31
C GLY A 349 10.53 24.10 -15.25
N LEU A 350 11.75 24.60 -15.39
CA LEU A 350 12.97 23.77 -15.34
C LEU A 350 13.59 23.81 -13.94
N TRP A 351 13.56 22.66 -13.26
CA TRP A 351 14.26 22.49 -11.99
C TRP A 351 15.72 22.12 -12.24
N PRO A 352 16.67 22.60 -11.41
CA PRO A 352 18.08 22.24 -11.52
C PRO A 352 18.28 20.72 -11.38
N THR A 353 18.97 20.11 -12.35
CA THR A 353 19.16 18.64 -12.39
C THR A 353 20.57 18.18 -12.00
N ALA A 354 21.50 19.11 -11.80
CA ALA A 354 22.90 18.76 -11.56
C ALA A 354 23.13 17.91 -10.33
N GLU A 355 22.52 18.28 -9.20
CA GLU A 355 22.62 17.53 -7.93
C GLU A 355 21.94 16.17 -8.04
N ALA A 356 20.73 16.13 -8.67
CA ALA A 356 20.02 14.87 -8.93
C ALA A 356 20.87 13.91 -9.78
N LEU A 357 21.47 14.40 -10.85
CA LEU A 357 22.35 13.60 -11.72
C LEU A 357 23.60 13.08 -10.97
N THR A 358 24.19 13.90 -10.12
CA THR A 358 25.35 13.48 -9.29
C THR A 358 24.93 12.39 -8.29
N CYS A 359 23.78 12.54 -7.66
CA CYS A 359 23.25 11.53 -6.75
C CYS A 359 22.96 10.20 -7.47
N LEU A 360 22.33 10.24 -8.64
CA LEU A 360 22.03 9.06 -9.44
C LEU A 360 23.28 8.34 -9.93
N GLU A 361 24.33 9.08 -10.31
CA GLU A 361 25.62 8.51 -10.68
C GLU A 361 26.28 7.77 -9.50
N GLU A 362 26.22 8.34 -8.31
CA GLU A 362 26.72 7.68 -7.11
C GLU A 362 25.91 6.41 -6.77
N LEU A 363 24.59 6.43 -6.92
CA LEU A 363 23.74 5.26 -6.73
C LEU A 363 24.07 4.15 -7.74
N GLU A 364 24.25 4.51 -9.01
CA GLU A 364 24.64 3.56 -10.06
C GLU A 364 26.00 2.93 -9.75
N ARG A 365 26.97 3.73 -9.26
CA ARG A 365 28.29 3.25 -8.83
C ARG A 365 28.20 2.29 -7.63
N GLN A 366 27.19 2.44 -6.76
CA GLN A 366 26.90 1.53 -5.66
C GLN A 366 26.15 0.26 -6.10
N GLY A 367 25.85 0.09 -7.39
CA GLY A 367 25.17 -1.07 -7.95
C GLY A 367 23.65 -0.92 -8.08
N ILE A 368 23.09 0.24 -7.80
CA ILE A 368 21.68 0.52 -8.07
C ILE A 368 21.46 0.53 -9.58
N ARG A 369 20.44 -0.18 -10.04
CA ARG A 369 20.04 -0.24 -11.46
C ARG A 369 18.67 0.34 -11.71
N TYR A 370 17.86 0.38 -10.66
CA TYR A 370 16.48 0.85 -10.72
C TYR A 370 16.29 1.96 -9.70
N PHE A 371 15.65 3.05 -10.09
CA PHE A 371 15.17 4.00 -9.10
C PHE A 371 13.73 4.42 -9.37
N TRP A 372 13.05 4.69 -8.30
CA TRP A 372 11.71 5.22 -8.29
C TRP A 372 11.76 6.65 -7.78
N SER A 373 11.44 7.63 -8.63
CA SER A 373 11.25 9.00 -8.15
C SER A 373 9.94 9.08 -7.38
N ILE A 374 10.06 9.44 -6.11
CA ILE A 374 8.91 9.65 -5.23
C ILE A 374 8.44 11.13 -5.21
N ASP A 375 9.04 11.97 -6.05
CA ASP A 375 8.60 13.35 -6.24
C ASP A 375 7.14 13.42 -6.72
N GLU A 376 6.39 14.41 -6.26
CA GLU A 376 4.94 14.47 -6.47
C GLU A 376 4.53 14.74 -7.92
N ALA A 377 5.22 15.69 -8.57
CA ALA A 377 5.05 15.95 -10.00
C ALA A 377 6.27 16.71 -10.53
N ILE A 378 6.98 16.12 -11.46
CA ILE A 378 8.16 16.74 -12.09
C ILE A 378 7.72 17.36 -13.44
N PRO A 379 8.10 18.61 -13.74
CA PRO A 379 7.85 19.22 -15.04
C PRO A 379 8.48 18.45 -16.21
N VAL A 380 7.84 18.47 -17.39
CA VAL A 380 8.31 17.74 -18.58
C VAL A 380 9.72 18.16 -18.97
N GLU A 381 10.04 19.45 -18.90
CA GLU A 381 11.34 20.02 -19.20
C GLU A 381 12.42 19.46 -18.28
N THR A 382 12.10 19.35 -16.99
CA THR A 382 13.02 18.77 -15.98
C THR A 382 13.24 17.28 -16.23
N LEU A 383 12.17 16.51 -16.51
CA LEU A 383 12.27 15.09 -16.87
C LEU A 383 13.14 14.90 -18.11
N THR A 384 12.95 15.75 -19.13
CA THR A 384 13.70 15.70 -20.37
C THR A 384 15.19 16.02 -20.14
N ALA A 385 15.49 17.05 -19.34
CA ALA A 385 16.87 17.40 -18.98
C ALA A 385 17.55 16.30 -18.17
N LEU A 386 16.81 15.66 -17.23
CA LEU A 386 17.30 14.52 -16.46
C LEU A 386 17.64 13.34 -17.38
N ALA A 387 16.73 12.98 -18.29
CA ALA A 387 16.90 11.89 -19.24
C ALA A 387 18.09 12.15 -20.19
N GLN A 388 18.25 13.37 -20.68
CA GLN A 388 19.41 13.78 -21.48
C GLN A 388 20.71 13.66 -20.70
N GLY A 389 20.72 14.07 -19.44
CA GLY A 389 21.89 13.96 -18.57
C GLY A 389 22.30 12.51 -18.32
N LEU A 390 21.35 11.62 -18.06
CA LEU A 390 21.59 10.19 -17.88
C LEU A 390 22.09 9.54 -19.18
N SER A 391 21.41 9.78 -20.30
CA SER A 391 21.82 9.26 -21.62
C SER A 391 23.19 9.76 -22.03
N GLY A 392 23.48 11.06 -21.82
CA GLY A 392 24.78 11.66 -22.14
C GLY A 392 25.97 11.11 -21.35
N ARG A 393 25.70 10.51 -20.18
CA ARG A 393 26.70 9.82 -19.33
C ARG A 393 26.79 8.33 -19.62
N GLY A 394 25.95 7.79 -20.52
CA GLY A 394 25.85 6.37 -20.79
C GLY A 394 25.30 5.56 -19.62
N SER A 395 24.46 6.17 -18.76
CA SER A 395 23.86 5.51 -17.61
C SER A 395 22.96 4.35 -18.05
N ALA A 396 23.02 3.23 -17.32
CA ALA A 396 22.18 2.07 -17.50
C ALA A 396 20.96 2.06 -16.55
N LEU A 397 20.75 3.13 -15.79
CA LEU A 397 19.64 3.25 -14.85
C LEU A 397 18.29 3.17 -15.55
N ILE A 398 17.40 2.38 -14.97
CA ILE A 398 15.98 2.29 -15.33
C ILE A 398 15.17 3.00 -14.25
N TRP A 399 14.18 3.80 -14.65
CA TRP A 399 13.49 4.61 -13.69
C TRP A 399 12.02 4.86 -14.01
N GLN A 400 11.33 5.27 -12.97
CA GLN A 400 9.94 5.70 -12.97
C GLN A 400 9.86 7.13 -12.43
N ALA A 401 8.92 7.90 -12.92
CA ALA A 401 8.64 9.25 -12.43
C ALA A 401 7.15 9.59 -12.47
N ARG A 402 6.78 10.60 -11.68
CA ARG A 402 5.44 11.19 -11.67
C ARG A 402 5.46 12.54 -12.35
N SER A 403 4.42 12.83 -13.12
CA SER A 403 4.20 14.13 -13.72
C SER A 403 2.70 14.43 -13.87
N ARG A 404 2.41 15.55 -14.48
CA ARG A 404 1.07 15.93 -14.89
C ARG A 404 0.89 15.68 -16.38
N ILE A 405 -0.33 15.42 -16.80
CA ILE A 405 -0.69 15.39 -18.21
C ILE A 405 -0.42 16.78 -18.83
N SER A 406 0.37 16.79 -19.90
CA SER A 406 0.79 18.02 -20.59
C SER A 406 1.01 17.73 -22.08
N ALA A 407 0.55 18.64 -22.95
CA ALA A 407 0.82 18.57 -24.39
C ALA A 407 2.31 18.58 -24.74
N LYS A 408 3.18 19.05 -23.85
CA LYS A 408 4.64 19.04 -24.02
C LYS A 408 5.21 17.61 -24.16
N PHE A 409 4.54 16.59 -23.66
CA PHE A 409 4.93 15.19 -23.91
C PHE A 409 4.82 14.79 -25.39
N LEU A 410 4.02 15.51 -26.17
CA LEU A 410 3.83 15.27 -27.61
C LEU A 410 4.80 16.12 -28.49
N GLU A 411 5.61 16.98 -27.88
CA GLU A 411 6.64 17.71 -28.64
C GLU A 411 7.62 16.72 -29.28
N PRO A 412 8.11 17.04 -30.48
CA PRO A 412 8.98 16.15 -31.24
C PRO A 412 10.21 15.70 -30.45
N GLY A 413 10.39 14.38 -30.31
CA GLY A 413 11.55 13.78 -29.65
C GLY A 413 11.46 13.65 -28.13
N VAL A 414 10.48 14.26 -27.44
CA VAL A 414 10.39 14.18 -25.96
C VAL A 414 10.22 12.75 -25.48
N ALA A 415 9.21 12.01 -25.97
CA ALA A 415 9.02 10.62 -25.57
C ALA A 415 10.25 9.73 -25.87
N GLN A 416 10.88 9.94 -27.02
CA GLN A 416 12.11 9.23 -27.40
C GLN A 416 13.28 9.54 -26.46
N THR A 417 13.48 10.82 -26.11
CA THR A 417 14.53 11.25 -25.18
C THR A 417 14.34 10.63 -23.80
N LEU A 418 13.11 10.63 -23.28
CA LEU A 418 12.77 10.04 -22.00
C LEU A 418 13.06 8.53 -21.99
N ALA A 419 12.65 7.81 -23.04
CA ALA A 419 12.90 6.39 -23.18
C ALA A 419 14.41 6.05 -23.29
N GLN A 420 15.18 6.84 -24.05
CA GLN A 420 16.62 6.70 -24.19
C GLN A 420 17.37 6.99 -22.89
N GLY A 421 16.86 7.90 -22.08
CA GLY A 421 17.38 8.21 -20.75
C GLY A 421 16.98 7.21 -19.67
N GLY A 422 16.36 6.07 -20.03
CA GLY A 422 16.04 4.98 -19.12
C GLY A 422 14.65 5.03 -18.46
N LEU A 423 13.82 6.02 -18.78
CA LEU A 423 12.42 6.03 -18.30
C LEU A 423 11.68 4.79 -18.83
N ARG A 424 11.03 4.04 -17.95
CA ARG A 424 10.22 2.86 -18.31
C ARG A 424 8.78 2.96 -17.86
N GLU A 425 8.49 3.79 -16.86
CA GLU A 425 7.12 4.07 -16.44
C GLU A 425 6.95 5.56 -16.14
N LEU A 426 5.89 6.14 -16.68
CA LEU A 426 5.48 7.51 -16.44
C LEU A 426 4.10 7.53 -15.78
N ARG A 427 4.03 8.01 -14.54
CA ARG A 427 2.77 8.13 -13.80
C ARG A 427 2.19 9.52 -14.02
N LEU A 428 1.00 9.58 -14.56
CA LEU A 428 0.30 10.80 -14.90
C LEU A 428 -1.03 10.89 -14.15
N GLY A 429 -1.15 11.86 -13.25
CA GLY A 429 -2.40 12.07 -12.51
C GLY A 429 -3.54 12.47 -13.44
N LEU A 430 -4.41 11.52 -13.82
CA LEU A 430 -5.65 11.79 -14.56
C LEU A 430 -6.82 12.02 -13.61
N GLU A 431 -6.96 11.17 -12.58
CA GLU A 431 -7.94 11.16 -11.51
C GLU A 431 -9.36 10.77 -11.94
N SER A 432 -9.90 11.28 -13.05
CA SER A 432 -11.22 10.97 -13.61
C SER A 432 -11.22 11.16 -15.12
N ALA A 433 -12.10 10.48 -15.84
CA ALA A 433 -12.39 10.78 -17.25
C ALA A 433 -13.67 11.61 -17.43
N SER A 434 -14.35 11.99 -16.36
CA SER A 434 -15.41 12.98 -16.40
C SER A 434 -14.84 14.39 -16.39
N LEU A 435 -15.02 15.14 -17.49
CA LEU A 435 -14.57 16.52 -17.57
C LEU A 435 -15.25 17.42 -16.51
N ARG A 436 -16.48 17.10 -16.12
CA ARG A 436 -17.21 17.78 -15.05
C ARG A 436 -16.50 17.61 -13.71
N VAL A 437 -16.16 16.37 -13.35
CA VAL A 437 -15.43 16.04 -12.10
C VAL A 437 -14.05 16.67 -12.11
N LEU A 438 -13.30 16.58 -13.21
CA LEU A 438 -11.98 17.19 -13.36
C LEU A 438 -11.99 18.70 -13.20
N SER A 439 -13.05 19.36 -13.67
CA SER A 439 -13.26 20.81 -13.48
C SER A 439 -13.45 21.15 -12.00
N GLN A 440 -14.24 20.37 -11.27
CA GLN A 440 -14.43 20.55 -9.82
C GLN A 440 -13.17 20.26 -9.01
N MET A 441 -12.40 19.26 -9.44
CA MET A 441 -11.08 18.98 -8.90
C MET A 441 -10.05 20.08 -9.17
N ASN A 442 -10.33 21.01 -10.06
CA ASN A 442 -9.39 22.01 -10.58
C ASN A 442 -8.07 21.39 -11.07
N LYS A 443 -8.22 20.23 -11.75
CA LYS A 443 -7.08 19.38 -12.12
C LYS A 443 -6.35 19.88 -13.35
N PHE A 444 -7.07 20.42 -14.35
CA PHE A 444 -6.53 20.82 -15.63
C PHE A 444 -7.01 22.24 -16.05
N GLU A 445 -6.36 22.79 -17.06
CA GLU A 445 -6.82 23.99 -17.73
C GLU A 445 -8.08 23.69 -18.58
N ALA A 446 -8.77 24.74 -19.00
CA ALA A 446 -10.06 24.62 -19.70
C ALA A 446 -9.98 23.93 -21.08
N ASP A 447 -8.81 23.88 -21.69
CA ASP A 447 -8.53 23.26 -22.99
C ASP A 447 -8.15 21.78 -22.91
N PHE A 448 -8.15 21.18 -21.72
CA PHE A 448 -7.88 19.77 -21.52
C PHE A 448 -8.91 18.88 -22.25
N SER A 449 -8.44 17.80 -22.85
CA SER A 449 -9.27 16.79 -23.48
C SER A 449 -8.76 15.36 -23.24
N LEU A 450 -9.66 14.38 -23.25
CA LEU A 450 -9.28 12.96 -23.17
C LEU A 450 -8.50 12.50 -24.40
N ARG A 451 -8.65 13.17 -25.54
CA ARG A 451 -7.84 12.92 -26.73
C ARG A 451 -6.36 13.18 -26.48
N LEU A 452 -6.01 14.24 -25.74
CA LEU A 452 -4.63 14.51 -25.33
C LEU A 452 -4.06 13.34 -24.52
N VAL A 453 -4.86 12.74 -23.62
CA VAL A 453 -4.45 11.58 -22.80
C VAL A 453 -4.13 10.39 -23.71
N GLU A 454 -5.02 10.07 -24.64
CA GLU A 454 -4.83 8.98 -25.60
C GLU A 454 -3.57 9.21 -26.46
N ASP A 455 -3.40 10.41 -27.00
CA ASP A 455 -2.24 10.75 -27.82
C ASP A 455 -0.91 10.59 -27.06
N ILE A 456 -0.88 10.92 -25.75
CA ILE A 456 0.27 10.69 -24.89
C ILE A 456 0.51 9.19 -24.70
N VAL A 457 -0.52 8.40 -24.36
CA VAL A 457 -0.39 6.94 -24.23
C VAL A 457 0.17 6.32 -25.50
N ALA A 458 -0.37 6.72 -26.67
CA ALA A 458 0.09 6.27 -27.97
C ALA A 458 1.54 6.65 -28.28
N ALA A 459 1.97 7.87 -27.90
CA ALA A 459 3.35 8.33 -28.08
C ALA A 459 4.35 7.49 -27.27
N PHE A 460 4.02 7.23 -26.01
CA PHE A 460 4.85 6.42 -25.11
C PHE A 460 4.79 4.92 -25.44
N TRP A 461 3.67 4.43 -25.98
CA TRP A 461 3.56 3.07 -26.48
C TRP A 461 4.59 2.79 -27.59
N LYS A 462 4.74 3.72 -28.53
CA LYS A 462 5.71 3.61 -29.64
C LYS A 462 7.16 3.49 -29.20
N VAL A 463 7.51 3.96 -28.01
CA VAL A 463 8.87 3.95 -27.46
C VAL A 463 9.05 2.95 -26.31
N GLY A 464 8.03 2.12 -26.03
CA GLY A 464 8.09 1.05 -25.03
C GLY A 464 8.10 1.55 -23.58
N VAL A 465 7.51 2.73 -23.31
CA VAL A 465 7.37 3.27 -21.95
C VAL A 465 5.93 3.04 -21.46
N LYS A 466 5.80 2.50 -20.26
CA LYS A 466 4.49 2.34 -19.61
C LYS A 466 3.92 3.68 -19.17
N VAL A 467 2.62 3.86 -19.32
CA VAL A 467 1.86 4.97 -18.76
C VAL A 467 0.93 4.45 -17.68
N HIS A 468 0.99 5.06 -16.49
CA HIS A 468 0.15 4.69 -15.36
C HIS A 468 -0.71 5.87 -14.92
N PHE A 469 -2.01 5.61 -14.71
CA PHE A 469 -2.95 6.61 -14.22
C PHE A 469 -3.45 6.28 -12.81
N PRO A 470 -3.12 7.07 -11.79
CA PRO A 470 -3.90 7.09 -10.56
C PRO A 470 -5.27 7.70 -10.85
N MET A 471 -6.32 7.02 -10.39
CA MET A 471 -7.72 7.41 -10.57
C MET A 471 -8.40 7.52 -9.22
N ILE A 472 -9.47 8.29 -9.17
CA ILE A 472 -10.30 8.52 -7.99
C ILE A 472 -11.76 8.31 -8.37
N VAL A 473 -12.50 7.53 -7.57
CA VAL A 473 -13.96 7.41 -7.63
C VAL A 473 -14.57 7.85 -6.31
N GLY A 474 -15.84 8.25 -6.34
CA GLY A 474 -16.52 8.76 -5.16
C GLY A 474 -16.10 10.19 -4.78
N PHE A 475 -15.55 10.97 -5.73
CA PHE A 475 -15.33 12.39 -5.49
C PHE A 475 -16.67 13.08 -5.18
N PRO A 476 -16.73 14.01 -4.22
CA PRO A 476 -17.97 14.74 -3.91
C PRO A 476 -18.66 15.27 -5.17
N THR A 477 -19.94 15.00 -5.29
CA THR A 477 -20.76 15.29 -6.48
C THR A 477 -20.53 14.39 -7.72
N GLU A 478 -19.64 13.41 -7.68
CA GLU A 478 -19.48 12.44 -8.76
C GLU A 478 -20.72 11.54 -8.85
N THR A 479 -21.31 11.46 -10.03
CA THR A 479 -22.46 10.60 -10.30
C THR A 479 -22.03 9.24 -10.85
N ALA A 480 -22.94 8.26 -10.87
CA ALA A 480 -22.70 6.96 -11.50
C ALA A 480 -22.35 7.10 -13.00
N ASP A 481 -22.95 8.08 -13.70
CA ASP A 481 -22.63 8.37 -15.10
C ASP A 481 -21.20 8.89 -15.28
N ASP A 482 -20.70 9.70 -14.33
CA ASP A 482 -19.30 10.15 -14.35
C ASP A 482 -18.32 9.01 -14.13
N ARG A 483 -18.62 8.08 -13.18
CA ARG A 483 -17.81 6.89 -12.96
C ARG A 483 -17.82 5.97 -14.19
N GLN A 484 -18.99 5.77 -14.78
CA GLN A 484 -19.09 4.97 -16.00
C GLN A 484 -18.27 5.55 -17.16
N LYS A 485 -18.21 6.88 -17.32
CA LYS A 485 -17.30 7.53 -18.28
C LYS A 485 -15.83 7.20 -17.99
N THR A 486 -15.46 7.21 -16.72
CA THR A 486 -14.09 6.87 -16.29
C THR A 486 -13.77 5.41 -16.62
N TYR A 487 -14.63 4.47 -16.21
CA TYR A 487 -14.44 3.05 -16.51
C TYR A 487 -14.41 2.74 -18.01
N SER A 488 -15.33 3.33 -18.77
CA SER A 488 -15.38 3.14 -20.23
C SER A 488 -14.11 3.65 -20.92
N PHE A 489 -13.56 4.77 -20.47
CA PHE A 489 -12.33 5.33 -21.02
C PHE A 489 -11.10 4.46 -20.68
N LEU A 490 -11.01 3.96 -19.44
CA LEU A 490 -9.95 3.06 -19.03
C LEU A 490 -10.02 1.71 -19.79
N ALA A 491 -11.21 1.15 -19.95
CA ALA A 491 -11.43 -0.07 -20.74
C ALA A 491 -11.06 0.14 -22.21
N TYR A 492 -11.43 1.29 -22.79
CA TYR A 492 -11.04 1.66 -24.16
C TYR A 492 -9.51 1.70 -24.31
N LEU A 493 -8.80 2.40 -23.42
CA LEU A 493 -7.34 2.47 -23.48
C LEU A 493 -6.71 1.08 -23.32
N ARG A 494 -7.24 0.25 -22.40
CA ARG A 494 -6.74 -1.10 -22.16
C ARG A 494 -6.93 -2.02 -23.37
N GLY A 495 -7.99 -1.82 -24.14
CA GLY A 495 -8.26 -2.55 -25.37
C GLY A 495 -7.35 -2.17 -26.54
N HIS A 496 -6.69 -1.01 -26.50
CA HIS A 496 -5.88 -0.48 -27.62
C HIS A 496 -4.37 -0.43 -27.33
N TYR A 497 -3.97 -0.39 -26.05
CA TYR A 497 -2.59 -0.19 -25.63
C TYR A 497 -2.20 -1.17 -24.52
N ASP A 498 -1.14 -1.93 -24.70
CA ASP A 498 -0.62 -2.89 -23.75
C ASP A 498 0.37 -2.28 -22.73
N ASN A 499 0.87 -1.06 -23.01
CA ASN A 499 1.74 -0.29 -22.12
C ASN A 499 0.99 0.53 -21.07
N PHE A 500 -0.28 0.26 -20.86
CA PHE A 500 -1.16 1.06 -20.00
C PHE A 500 -1.55 0.31 -18.73
N SER A 501 -1.53 1.02 -17.61
CA SER A 501 -2.03 0.53 -16.34
C SER A 501 -2.68 1.66 -15.51
N PHE A 502 -3.42 1.28 -14.48
CA PHE A 502 -4.09 2.23 -13.59
C PHE A 502 -4.32 1.62 -12.21
N ASN A 503 -4.50 2.46 -11.22
CA ASN A 503 -5.12 2.10 -9.95
C ASN A 503 -6.28 3.05 -9.67
N ILE A 504 -7.27 2.60 -8.93
CA ILE A 504 -8.43 3.40 -8.57
C ILE A 504 -8.54 3.47 -7.05
N ASN A 505 -8.51 4.68 -6.51
CA ASN A 505 -8.74 4.93 -5.10
C ASN A 505 -10.18 5.41 -4.89
N VAL A 506 -10.82 4.96 -3.82
CA VAL A 506 -12.04 5.62 -3.35
C VAL A 506 -11.61 6.93 -2.67
N PHE A 507 -12.37 7.98 -2.95
CA PHE A 507 -12.05 9.31 -2.43
C PHE A 507 -12.11 9.33 -0.89
N ALA A 508 -11.05 9.81 -0.28
CA ALA A 508 -11.01 10.13 1.13
C ALA A 508 -10.65 11.62 1.29
N MET A 509 -11.29 12.28 2.24
CA MET A 509 -11.10 13.71 2.45
C MET A 509 -9.76 13.99 3.14
N ASP A 510 -8.83 14.62 2.43
CA ASP A 510 -7.57 15.05 3.02
C ASP A 510 -7.76 16.34 3.83
N VAL A 511 -7.45 16.29 5.11
CA VAL A 511 -7.59 17.44 6.05
C VAL A 511 -6.73 18.65 5.65
N SER A 512 -5.68 18.45 4.87
CA SER A 512 -4.82 19.53 4.35
C SER A 512 -5.32 20.10 3.02
N SER A 513 -6.36 19.53 2.44
CA SER A 513 -6.88 19.96 1.15
C SER A 513 -7.65 21.29 1.25
N SER A 514 -7.66 22.06 0.15
CA SER A 514 -8.50 23.24 0.08
C SER A 514 -9.99 22.92 0.06
N LEU A 515 -10.35 21.72 -0.39
CA LEU A 515 -11.71 21.19 -0.35
C LEU A 515 -12.20 21.06 1.09
N PHE A 516 -11.41 20.38 1.93
CA PHE A 516 -11.71 20.25 3.35
C PHE A 516 -11.77 21.62 4.04
N ALA A 517 -10.77 22.47 3.82
CA ALA A 517 -10.73 23.80 4.44
C ALA A 517 -11.97 24.63 4.09
N ASN A 518 -12.44 24.58 2.85
CA ASN A 518 -13.64 25.28 2.42
C ASN A 518 -14.89 24.70 3.07
N TRP A 519 -15.01 23.39 3.18
CA TRP A 519 -16.15 22.73 3.79
C TRP A 519 -16.20 22.93 5.29
N TYR A 520 -15.07 22.77 5.97
CA TYR A 520 -14.97 22.91 7.42
C TYR A 520 -15.23 24.35 7.87
N THR A 521 -14.75 25.36 7.14
CA THR A 521 -14.90 26.78 7.50
C THR A 521 -16.22 27.39 7.05
N SER A 522 -16.77 26.94 5.92
CA SER A 522 -17.97 27.53 5.30
C SER A 522 -19.27 26.82 5.71
N GLY A 523 -19.19 25.68 6.42
CA GLY A 523 -20.36 24.94 6.85
C GLY A 523 -21.24 24.51 5.68
N VAL A 524 -20.65 23.97 4.62
CA VAL A 524 -21.42 23.51 3.44
C VAL A 524 -22.47 22.50 3.90
N SER A 525 -23.74 22.84 3.68
CA SER A 525 -24.88 22.01 4.05
C SER A 525 -24.78 20.66 3.34
N GLY A 526 -24.99 19.58 4.06
CA GLY A 526 -25.09 18.24 3.53
C GLY A 526 -23.84 17.36 3.68
N VAL A 527 -22.69 17.90 4.12
CA VAL A 527 -21.50 17.09 4.43
C VAL A 527 -21.35 16.93 5.93
N SER A 528 -21.16 15.68 6.36
CA SER A 528 -20.86 15.31 7.74
C SER A 528 -19.65 14.40 7.82
N PHE A 529 -19.06 14.33 9.01
CA PHE A 529 -17.93 13.46 9.29
C PHE A 529 -18.34 12.52 10.43
N PRO A 530 -18.27 11.18 10.25
CA PRO A 530 -18.59 10.20 11.29
C PRO A 530 -17.78 10.41 12.56
N CYS A 531 -16.51 10.79 12.39
CA CYS A 531 -15.65 11.29 13.46
C CYS A 531 -15.50 12.79 13.35
N ALA A 532 -15.81 13.52 14.41
CA ALA A 532 -15.57 14.96 14.41
C ALA A 532 -14.07 15.26 14.11
N PRO A 533 -13.77 16.08 13.09
CA PRO A 533 -12.39 16.25 12.60
C PRO A 533 -11.38 16.58 13.68
N GLN A 534 -11.75 17.35 14.71
CA GLN A 534 -10.86 17.73 15.81
C GLN A 534 -10.39 16.55 16.67
N TYR A 535 -10.98 15.37 16.54
CA TYR A 535 -10.59 14.16 17.27
C TYR A 535 -9.88 13.14 16.39
N PHE A 536 -9.73 13.43 15.11
CA PHE A 536 -9.12 12.52 14.16
C PHE A 536 -7.61 12.75 14.04
N LEU A 537 -6.80 11.68 14.04
CA LEU A 537 -5.34 11.75 13.93
C LEU A 537 -4.81 11.47 12.53
N GLY A 538 -5.64 10.93 11.66
CA GLY A 538 -5.28 10.68 10.26
C GLY A 538 -5.25 11.97 9.42
N ASN A 539 -4.70 11.87 8.24
CA ASN A 539 -4.81 12.91 7.23
C ASN A 539 -5.98 12.70 6.27
N LEU A 540 -6.53 11.50 6.21
CA LEU A 540 -7.67 11.13 5.36
C LEU A 540 -8.88 10.86 6.24
N LEU A 541 -9.91 11.66 6.10
CA LEU A 541 -11.16 11.56 6.86
C LEU A 541 -12.22 10.81 6.07
N ASP A 542 -12.96 9.95 6.76
CA ASP A 542 -14.23 9.46 6.29
C ASP A 542 -15.26 10.60 6.31
N TRP A 543 -16.13 10.63 5.33
CA TRP A 543 -17.12 11.67 5.15
C TRP A 543 -18.41 11.14 4.56
N GLU A 544 -19.51 11.84 4.80
CA GLU A 544 -20.83 11.52 4.29
C GLU A 544 -21.44 12.74 3.61
N CYS A 545 -22.27 12.52 2.59
CA CYS A 545 -23.04 13.57 1.94
C CYS A 545 -24.53 13.22 1.97
N ALA A 546 -25.34 14.14 2.47
CA ALA A 546 -26.79 13.95 2.58
C ALA A 546 -27.51 14.03 1.22
N GLU A 547 -26.97 14.80 0.26
CA GLU A 547 -27.59 15.01 -1.06
C GLU A 547 -27.29 13.86 -2.04
N GLU A 548 -26.13 13.23 -1.94
CA GLU A 548 -25.76 12.02 -2.67
C GLU A 548 -25.16 11.03 -1.66
N PRO A 549 -25.89 10.00 -1.25
CA PRO A 549 -25.38 9.04 -0.27
C PRO A 549 -24.09 8.42 -0.78
N PHE A 550 -23.00 8.75 -0.12
CA PHE A 550 -21.70 8.17 -0.36
C PHE A 550 -21.66 6.78 0.30
N ASP A 551 -21.73 5.75 -0.51
CA ASP A 551 -21.59 4.38 -0.04
C ASP A 551 -20.20 3.86 -0.41
N GLU A 552 -19.28 4.04 0.53
CA GLU A 552 -17.87 3.67 0.34
C GLU A 552 -17.71 2.17 0.09
N GLU A 553 -18.49 1.32 0.75
CA GLU A 553 -18.39 -0.12 0.61
C GLU A 553 -18.82 -0.56 -0.80
N ASN A 554 -19.95 -0.07 -1.29
CA ASN A 554 -20.39 -0.34 -2.66
C ASN A 554 -19.42 0.21 -3.70
N LEU A 555 -18.84 1.39 -3.48
CA LEU A 555 -17.81 1.94 -4.37
C LEU A 555 -16.53 1.10 -4.37
N ARG A 556 -16.14 0.55 -3.23
CA ARG A 556 -15.00 -0.38 -3.14
C ARG A 556 -15.28 -1.67 -3.90
N ILE A 557 -16.47 -2.24 -3.76
CA ILE A 557 -16.90 -3.44 -4.49
C ILE A 557 -16.89 -3.17 -6.00
N GLU A 558 -17.53 -2.09 -6.46
CA GLU A 558 -17.58 -1.68 -7.87
C GLU A 558 -16.17 -1.49 -8.45
N ARG A 559 -15.31 -0.76 -7.75
CA ARG A 559 -13.90 -0.55 -8.11
C ARG A 559 -13.15 -1.87 -8.22
N ASP A 560 -13.24 -2.72 -7.21
CA ASP A 560 -12.47 -3.97 -7.14
C ASP A 560 -12.92 -4.95 -8.23
N GLN A 561 -14.21 -4.98 -8.53
CA GLN A 561 -14.74 -5.74 -9.66
C GLN A 561 -14.14 -5.23 -10.98
N PHE A 562 -14.19 -3.93 -11.24
CA PHE A 562 -13.62 -3.34 -12.45
C PHE A 562 -12.11 -3.56 -12.55
N MET A 563 -11.36 -3.40 -11.47
CA MET A 563 -9.92 -3.64 -11.46
C MET A 563 -9.58 -5.11 -11.72
N ARG A 564 -10.35 -6.06 -11.16
CA ARG A 564 -10.16 -7.48 -11.46
C ARG A 564 -10.39 -7.79 -12.94
N GLU A 565 -11.49 -7.31 -13.49
CA GLU A 565 -11.83 -7.54 -14.91
C GLU A 565 -10.76 -6.98 -15.85
N MET A 566 -10.21 -5.81 -15.53
CA MET A 566 -9.28 -5.11 -16.42
C MET A 566 -7.81 -5.51 -16.23
N LEU A 567 -7.38 -5.78 -15.00
CA LEU A 567 -5.97 -6.00 -14.67
C LEU A 567 -5.66 -7.45 -14.28
N TYR A 568 -6.52 -8.04 -13.45
CA TYR A 568 -6.28 -9.35 -12.83
C TYR A 568 -7.50 -10.27 -12.92
N PRO A 569 -7.96 -10.64 -14.14
CA PRO A 569 -9.17 -11.46 -14.31
C PRO A 569 -9.08 -12.85 -13.67
N TRP A 570 -7.86 -13.30 -13.33
CA TRP A 570 -7.61 -14.54 -12.59
C TRP A 570 -7.89 -14.44 -11.09
N MET A 571 -8.07 -13.22 -10.52
CA MET A 571 -8.40 -13.05 -9.10
C MET A 571 -9.86 -13.47 -8.84
N PRO A 572 -10.14 -14.15 -7.70
CA PRO A 572 -11.51 -14.47 -7.33
C PRO A 572 -12.36 -13.20 -7.12
N SER A 573 -13.67 -13.35 -7.22
CA SER A 573 -14.61 -12.27 -6.89
C SER A 573 -14.56 -11.90 -5.41
N GLU A 574 -14.42 -12.92 -4.56
CA GLU A 574 -14.22 -12.77 -3.12
C GLU A 574 -12.73 -12.89 -2.83
N THR A 575 -12.07 -11.78 -2.59
CA THR A 575 -10.64 -11.75 -2.25
C THR A 575 -10.43 -11.04 -0.92
N LEU A 576 -9.50 -11.57 -0.13
CA LEU A 576 -9.03 -10.96 1.12
C LEU A 576 -8.02 -9.83 0.86
N ILE A 577 -7.50 -9.74 -0.38
CA ILE A 577 -6.53 -8.73 -0.79
C ILE A 577 -7.13 -7.84 -1.87
N SER A 578 -7.16 -6.55 -1.60
CA SER A 578 -7.58 -5.58 -2.60
C SER A 578 -6.64 -5.60 -3.82
N PRO A 579 -7.17 -5.62 -5.06
CA PRO A 579 -6.37 -5.48 -6.28
C PRO A 579 -5.41 -4.29 -6.26
N HIS A 580 -5.82 -3.21 -5.63
CA HIS A 580 -4.98 -2.02 -5.46
C HIS A 580 -3.71 -2.30 -4.65
N ILE A 581 -3.76 -3.17 -3.66
CA ILE A 581 -2.60 -3.53 -2.85
C ILE A 581 -1.68 -4.47 -3.59
N LEU A 582 -2.24 -5.47 -4.24
CA LEU A 582 -1.46 -6.29 -5.15
C LEU A 582 -0.73 -5.42 -6.18
N TYR A 583 -1.43 -4.46 -6.77
CA TYR A 583 -0.81 -3.53 -7.71
C TYR A 583 0.35 -2.75 -7.06
N ARG A 584 0.15 -2.18 -5.87
CA ARG A 584 1.21 -1.47 -5.13
C ARG A 584 2.41 -2.37 -4.82
N LEU A 585 2.17 -3.60 -4.42
CA LEU A 585 3.24 -4.55 -4.14
C LEU A 585 4.01 -4.94 -5.40
N LEU A 586 3.32 -5.10 -6.51
CA LEU A 586 3.96 -5.34 -7.82
C LEU A 586 4.76 -4.13 -8.32
N GLU A 587 4.30 -2.91 -8.08
CA GLU A 587 5.03 -1.68 -8.44
C GLU A 587 6.40 -1.55 -7.78
N THR A 588 6.57 -2.12 -6.61
CA THR A 588 7.84 -2.09 -5.89
C THR A 588 8.78 -3.21 -6.29
N THR A 589 8.32 -4.15 -7.08
CA THR A 589 9.11 -5.24 -7.61
C THR A 589 9.57 -4.94 -9.04
N ARG A 590 10.75 -5.42 -9.42
CA ARG A 590 11.31 -5.33 -10.77
C ARG A 590 10.34 -5.76 -11.87
N ASN A 591 9.40 -6.64 -11.52
CA ASN A 591 8.51 -7.32 -12.46
C ASN A 591 7.46 -6.40 -13.11
N THR A 592 7.00 -5.35 -12.42
CA THR A 592 5.98 -4.43 -12.98
C THR A 592 6.50 -3.58 -14.13
N LEU A 593 7.78 -3.27 -14.11
CA LEU A 593 8.40 -2.44 -15.15
C LEU A 593 8.65 -3.19 -16.47
N LEU A 594 8.63 -4.53 -16.46
CA LEU A 594 9.19 -5.34 -17.54
C LEU A 594 8.30 -6.44 -18.12
N GLN A 595 7.14 -6.79 -17.51
CA GLN A 595 6.36 -7.93 -18.01
C GLN A 595 5.13 -7.56 -18.85
N PRO A 596 4.95 -8.17 -20.02
CA PRO A 596 3.67 -8.23 -20.71
C PRO A 596 2.68 -9.10 -19.90
N LEU A 597 1.40 -8.87 -20.12
CA LEU A 597 0.36 -9.79 -19.59
C LEU A 597 0.60 -11.20 -20.14
N PRO A 598 0.46 -12.25 -19.33
CA PRO A 598 0.67 -13.61 -19.81
C PRO A 598 -0.33 -13.95 -20.91
N ASP A 599 0.19 -14.54 -21.98
CA ASP A 599 -0.65 -15.15 -23.03
C ASP A 599 -1.40 -16.34 -22.44
N ARG A 600 -2.72 -16.38 -22.62
CA ARG A 600 -3.63 -17.26 -21.88
C ARG A 600 -4.02 -18.52 -22.60
N SER A 601 -3.64 -18.69 -23.84
CA SER A 601 -4.09 -19.83 -24.63
C SER A 601 -3.16 -21.04 -24.41
N PRO A 602 -3.63 -22.12 -23.76
CA PRO A 602 -2.85 -23.35 -23.71
C PRO A 602 -2.68 -23.95 -25.10
N PRO A 603 -1.57 -24.66 -25.35
CA PRO A 603 -1.35 -25.33 -26.63
C PRO A 603 -2.51 -26.27 -26.98
N GLU A 604 -2.88 -26.30 -28.27
CA GLU A 604 -3.90 -27.19 -28.80
C GLU A 604 -3.56 -28.66 -28.46
N GLY A 605 -4.52 -29.40 -27.92
CA GLY A 605 -4.34 -30.79 -27.50
C GLY A 605 -3.78 -30.97 -26.08
N THR A 606 -3.71 -29.89 -25.27
CA THR A 606 -3.36 -30.01 -23.84
C THR A 606 -4.39 -30.83 -23.08
N ALA A 607 -3.93 -31.82 -22.31
CA ALA A 607 -4.79 -32.56 -21.39
C ALA A 607 -4.84 -31.83 -20.02
N TYR A 608 -5.97 -31.92 -19.36
CA TYR A 608 -6.23 -31.34 -18.06
C TYR A 608 -6.60 -32.41 -17.03
N ARG A 609 -6.29 -32.16 -15.79
CA ARG A 609 -6.77 -32.97 -14.66
C ARG A 609 -7.20 -32.06 -13.51
N LEU A 610 -7.98 -32.64 -12.58
CA LEU A 610 -8.26 -31.97 -11.30
C LEU A 610 -6.93 -31.66 -10.58
N SER A 611 -6.75 -30.39 -10.23
CA SER A 611 -5.54 -29.99 -9.51
C SER A 611 -5.45 -30.68 -8.15
N GLY A 612 -4.26 -31.16 -7.82
CA GLY A 612 -3.98 -31.69 -6.49
C GLY A 612 -4.17 -30.67 -5.36
N ASP A 613 -4.31 -29.38 -5.70
CA ASP A 613 -4.57 -28.29 -4.76
C ASP A 613 -6.05 -28.10 -4.42
N VAL A 614 -6.96 -28.87 -5.02
CA VAL A 614 -8.40 -28.77 -4.78
C VAL A 614 -8.82 -29.70 -3.63
N LEU A 615 -9.55 -29.15 -2.69
CA LEU A 615 -10.11 -29.82 -1.53
C LEU A 615 -11.63 -29.79 -1.56
N CYS A 616 -12.28 -30.94 -1.31
CA CYS A 616 -13.69 -30.98 -1.02
C CYS A 616 -13.93 -30.74 0.49
N LEU A 617 -14.69 -29.73 0.83
CA LEU A 617 -14.98 -29.36 2.22
C LEU A 617 -16.07 -30.29 2.78
N THR A 618 -15.71 -31.14 3.76
CA THR A 618 -16.53 -32.27 4.23
C THR A 618 -17.66 -31.89 5.17
N ASP A 619 -17.57 -30.77 5.83
CA ASP A 619 -18.54 -30.27 6.82
C ASP A 619 -19.67 -29.43 6.22
N THR A 620 -19.70 -29.35 4.92
CA THR A 620 -20.65 -28.48 4.16
C THR A 620 -21.65 -29.26 3.30
N VAL A 621 -21.83 -30.52 3.55
CA VAL A 621 -22.90 -31.28 2.86
C VAL A 621 -24.24 -30.81 3.40
N ASP A 622 -24.76 -29.80 2.77
CA ASP A 622 -26.13 -29.33 3.04
C ASP A 622 -27.14 -30.45 2.79
N ARG A 623 -28.27 -30.38 3.48
CA ARG A 623 -29.42 -31.31 3.29
C ARG A 623 -29.90 -31.39 1.83
N GLU A 624 -29.40 -30.50 0.96
CA GLU A 624 -29.72 -30.38 -0.47
C GLU A 624 -28.78 -31.13 -1.40
N GLY A 625 -27.72 -31.80 -0.87
CA GLY A 625 -26.76 -32.55 -1.71
C GLY A 625 -25.78 -31.70 -2.51
N VAL A 626 -25.45 -30.55 -1.98
CA VAL A 626 -24.50 -29.58 -2.56
C VAL A 626 -23.10 -29.82 -1.99
N PHE A 627 -22.09 -29.78 -2.83
CA PHE A 627 -20.69 -29.95 -2.45
C PHE A 627 -19.94 -28.61 -2.61
N ARG A 628 -19.04 -28.32 -1.68
CA ARG A 628 -18.17 -27.17 -1.78
C ARG A 628 -16.73 -27.61 -1.96
N TYR A 629 -16.08 -27.06 -2.98
CA TYR A 629 -14.67 -27.28 -3.25
C TYR A 629 -13.92 -25.98 -3.02
N TYR A 630 -12.67 -26.09 -2.56
CA TYR A 630 -11.76 -24.97 -2.34
C TYR A 630 -10.41 -25.28 -2.96
N SER A 631 -9.81 -24.31 -3.66
CA SER A 631 -8.48 -24.45 -4.25
C SER A 631 -7.45 -23.70 -3.42
N TRP A 632 -6.47 -24.40 -2.91
CA TRP A 632 -5.32 -23.81 -2.21
C TRP A 632 -4.43 -22.96 -3.12
N ARG A 633 -4.45 -23.21 -4.41
CA ARG A 633 -3.64 -22.46 -5.39
C ARG A 633 -4.24 -21.11 -5.75
N THR A 634 -5.55 -21.07 -5.93
CA THR A 634 -6.25 -19.87 -6.42
C THR A 634 -7.10 -19.19 -5.36
N HIS A 635 -7.22 -19.81 -4.17
CA HIS A 635 -8.09 -19.37 -3.07
C HIS A 635 -9.57 -19.20 -3.48
N ARG A 636 -9.97 -19.85 -4.58
CA ARG A 636 -11.35 -19.85 -5.05
C ARG A 636 -12.14 -21.01 -4.45
N SER A 637 -13.43 -20.76 -4.31
CA SER A 637 -14.40 -21.77 -3.89
C SER A 637 -15.42 -21.98 -4.99
N LEU A 638 -15.85 -23.22 -5.17
CA LEU A 638 -16.92 -23.58 -6.08
C LEU A 638 -17.95 -24.41 -5.31
N THR A 639 -19.22 -24.01 -5.44
CA THR A 639 -20.36 -24.75 -4.90
C THR A 639 -21.04 -25.48 -6.04
N VAL A 640 -21.12 -26.81 -5.96
CA VAL A 640 -21.59 -27.64 -7.06
C VAL A 640 -22.65 -28.64 -6.61
N THR A 641 -23.53 -29.00 -7.53
CA THR A 641 -24.47 -30.09 -7.35
C THR A 641 -23.77 -31.46 -7.35
N ARG A 642 -24.47 -32.50 -6.92
CA ARG A 642 -23.93 -33.86 -6.88
C ARG A 642 -23.45 -34.35 -8.26
N ASP A 643 -24.15 -33.97 -9.31
CA ASP A 643 -23.82 -34.36 -10.67
C ASP A 643 -22.50 -33.72 -11.14
N LEU A 644 -22.29 -32.43 -10.85
CA LEU A 644 -21.03 -31.76 -11.19
C LEU A 644 -19.89 -32.19 -10.27
N ALA A 645 -20.16 -32.61 -9.02
CA ALA A 645 -19.16 -33.22 -8.18
C ALA A 645 -18.59 -34.53 -8.76
N ALA A 646 -19.42 -35.30 -9.48
CA ALA A 646 -18.98 -36.49 -10.21
C ALA A 646 -18.03 -36.16 -11.37
N PHE A 647 -18.15 -34.97 -11.97
CA PHE A 647 -17.21 -34.47 -12.98
C PHE A 647 -15.79 -34.31 -12.39
N PHE A 648 -15.66 -33.81 -11.17
CA PHE A 648 -14.34 -33.68 -10.54
C PHE A 648 -13.70 -35.03 -10.22
N VAL A 649 -14.52 -36.04 -9.93
CA VAL A 649 -14.02 -37.42 -9.77
C VAL A 649 -13.53 -37.98 -11.12
N PHE A 650 -14.24 -37.71 -12.21
CA PHE A 650 -13.80 -38.08 -13.55
C PHE A 650 -12.52 -37.33 -13.94
N ALA A 651 -12.48 -36.02 -13.73
CA ALA A 651 -11.33 -35.19 -14.02
C ALA A 651 -10.11 -35.43 -13.10
N ALA A 652 -10.18 -36.32 -12.10
CA ALA A 652 -9.03 -36.70 -11.30
C ALA A 652 -7.91 -37.36 -12.12
N THR A 653 -8.24 -37.91 -13.32
CA THR A 653 -7.28 -38.36 -14.31
C THR A 653 -7.17 -37.40 -15.49
N PRO A 654 -6.04 -37.35 -16.23
CA PRO A 654 -5.87 -36.44 -17.35
C PRO A 654 -6.84 -36.70 -18.49
N HIS A 655 -7.53 -35.65 -18.95
CA HIS A 655 -8.43 -35.67 -20.10
C HIS A 655 -8.21 -34.45 -20.98
N THR A 656 -8.39 -34.62 -22.30
CA THR A 656 -8.39 -33.51 -23.24
C THR A 656 -9.68 -32.70 -23.12
N VAL A 657 -9.66 -31.45 -23.58
CA VAL A 657 -10.87 -30.59 -23.59
C VAL A 657 -12.07 -31.28 -24.22
N PRO A 658 -11.96 -31.92 -25.42
CA PRO A 658 -13.09 -32.63 -26.01
C PRO A 658 -13.60 -33.86 -25.19
N GLU A 659 -12.77 -34.47 -24.36
CA GLU A 659 -13.20 -35.54 -23.46
C GLU A 659 -13.97 -35.00 -22.27
N LEU A 660 -13.52 -33.88 -21.70
CA LEU A 660 -14.19 -33.19 -20.61
C LEU A 660 -15.56 -32.68 -21.08
N GLU A 661 -15.63 -32.03 -22.24
CA GLU A 661 -16.87 -31.58 -22.85
C GLU A 661 -17.86 -32.74 -23.08
N ARG A 662 -17.40 -33.84 -23.65
CA ARG A 662 -18.24 -35.03 -23.90
C ARG A 662 -18.80 -35.61 -22.60
N TRP A 663 -18.01 -35.58 -21.53
CA TRP A 663 -18.49 -36.03 -20.23
C TRP A 663 -19.55 -35.06 -19.66
N LEU A 664 -19.34 -33.76 -19.73
CA LEU A 664 -20.28 -32.75 -19.25
C LEU A 664 -21.62 -32.84 -20.00
N LEU A 665 -21.60 -33.16 -21.29
CA LEU A 665 -22.83 -33.40 -22.08
C LEU A 665 -23.64 -34.62 -21.62
N THR A 666 -23.10 -35.47 -20.77
CA THR A 666 -23.88 -36.55 -20.14
C THR A 666 -24.83 -36.04 -19.06
N LEU A 667 -24.65 -34.81 -18.60
CA LEU A 667 -25.52 -34.15 -17.64
C LEU A 667 -26.77 -33.62 -18.32
N ASN A 668 -27.95 -33.97 -17.81
CA ASN A 668 -29.24 -33.67 -18.45
C ASN A 668 -29.56 -32.16 -18.57
N TRP A 669 -28.81 -31.32 -17.90
CA TRP A 669 -29.01 -29.87 -17.85
C TRP A 669 -27.94 -29.09 -18.61
N VAL A 670 -26.89 -29.74 -19.11
CA VAL A 670 -25.83 -29.12 -19.92
C VAL A 670 -26.17 -29.24 -21.38
N THR A 671 -26.12 -28.15 -22.11
CA THR A 671 -26.35 -28.07 -23.55
C THR A 671 -25.06 -27.77 -24.32
N GLU A 672 -25.03 -28.02 -25.62
CA GLU A 672 -23.89 -27.67 -26.48
C GLU A 672 -23.55 -26.18 -26.41
N ASP A 673 -24.53 -25.30 -26.21
CA ASP A 673 -24.32 -23.85 -26.11
C ASP A 673 -23.77 -23.41 -24.74
N SER A 674 -23.99 -24.19 -23.67
CA SER A 674 -23.56 -23.85 -22.29
C SER A 674 -22.26 -24.54 -21.86
N ILE A 675 -21.79 -25.52 -22.61
CA ILE A 675 -20.65 -26.36 -22.20
C ILE A 675 -19.33 -25.59 -22.19
N GLU A 676 -19.11 -24.75 -23.19
CA GLU A 676 -17.91 -23.95 -23.32
C GLU A 676 -17.79 -22.96 -22.16
N GLU A 677 -18.90 -22.30 -21.81
CA GLU A 677 -18.96 -21.37 -20.65
C GLU A 677 -18.71 -22.10 -19.34
N LEU A 678 -19.35 -23.24 -19.11
CA LEU A 678 -19.18 -24.04 -17.91
C LEU A 678 -17.74 -24.56 -17.75
N LEU A 679 -17.15 -25.06 -18.84
CA LEU A 679 -15.79 -25.57 -18.82
C LEU A 679 -14.77 -24.42 -18.60
N HIS A 680 -15.00 -23.28 -19.25
CA HIS A 680 -14.21 -22.08 -19.01
C HIS A 680 -14.29 -21.63 -17.56
N GLU A 681 -15.46 -21.61 -16.94
CA GLU A 681 -15.63 -21.26 -15.53
C GLU A 681 -14.81 -22.20 -14.63
N VAL A 682 -14.89 -23.52 -14.85
CA VAL A 682 -14.12 -24.51 -14.08
C VAL A 682 -12.60 -24.36 -14.31
N MET A 683 -12.19 -24.05 -15.55
CA MET A 683 -10.75 -23.84 -15.86
C MET A 683 -10.23 -22.52 -15.27
N ASP A 684 -11.00 -21.45 -15.39
CA ASP A 684 -10.63 -20.13 -14.87
C ASP A 684 -10.55 -20.09 -13.34
N THR A 685 -11.31 -20.95 -12.65
CA THR A 685 -11.16 -21.11 -11.19
C THR A 685 -9.83 -21.75 -10.80
N GLY A 686 -9.11 -22.36 -11.75
CA GLY A 686 -7.87 -23.09 -11.49
C GLY A 686 -8.10 -24.46 -10.83
N PHE A 687 -9.32 -25.00 -10.91
CA PHE A 687 -9.63 -26.35 -10.42
C PHE A 687 -9.09 -27.42 -11.34
N LEU A 688 -8.93 -27.13 -12.62
CA LEU A 688 -8.24 -27.99 -13.57
C LEU A 688 -6.83 -27.45 -13.85
N GLU A 689 -5.85 -28.33 -13.89
CA GLU A 689 -4.47 -27.98 -14.23
C GLU A 689 -4.04 -28.67 -15.53
N PRO A 690 -3.27 -27.99 -16.40
CA PRO A 690 -2.74 -28.62 -17.59
C PRO A 690 -1.69 -29.68 -17.20
N VAL A 691 -1.78 -30.84 -17.83
CA VAL A 691 -0.80 -31.91 -17.66
C VAL A 691 0.33 -31.71 -18.65
N PRO A 692 1.61 -31.63 -18.20
CA PRO A 692 2.74 -31.50 -19.11
C PRO A 692 2.75 -32.68 -20.09
N THR A 693 2.65 -32.41 -21.39
CA THR A 693 2.90 -33.42 -22.42
C THR A 693 4.36 -33.83 -22.32
N THR A 694 4.61 -35.03 -21.80
CA THR A 694 5.94 -35.66 -21.89
C THR A 694 6.26 -35.83 -23.36
N LYS A 695 6.97 -34.86 -23.96
CA LYS A 695 7.67 -35.10 -25.22
C LYS A 695 8.61 -36.27 -24.96
N ASN A 696 8.34 -37.43 -25.57
CA ASN A 696 9.24 -38.56 -25.66
C ASN A 696 10.66 -38.04 -25.93
N ARG A 697 11.53 -38.04 -24.89
CA ARG A 697 12.97 -37.98 -25.17
C ARG A 697 13.31 -39.28 -25.89
N PRO A 698 13.86 -39.26 -27.09
CA PRO A 698 14.37 -40.46 -27.70
C PRO A 698 15.49 -40.98 -26.78
N ILE A 699 15.32 -42.21 -26.30
CA ILE A 699 16.35 -42.95 -25.61
C ILE A 699 17.54 -43.01 -26.57
N LYS A 700 18.64 -42.35 -26.21
CA LYS A 700 19.94 -42.54 -26.80
C LYS A 700 20.73 -43.47 -25.89
#